data_062118edd399878c41a433fe568652be
#
_entry.id   062118edd399878c41a433fe568652be
#
_cell.length_a   1.000
_cell.length_b   1.000
_cell.length_c   1.000
_cell.angle_alpha   90.00
_cell.angle_beta   90.00
_cell.angle_gamma   90.00
#
_symmetry.space_group_name_H-M   'P 1'
#
loop_
_entity.id
_entity.type
_entity.pdbx_description
1 polymer ?
#
loop_
_entity_poly.entity_id
_entity_poly.type
_entity_poly.pdbx_seq_one_letter_code
_entity_poly.pdbx_strand_id
1 'polypeptide(L)'
;MATAICRRAFFPLSLLVALWPAPPAQAGALLTLDGLRHPSFEIDGLRIQLAAPRRGEADIRVDRLLVAGVEYRGLNLHCADFVLDLRRLDCPRGQIRREDARGRERPALPFSFSYRFADGAMKLSVEGAEAVALSPLIKRLRGWRPEGRFDLKLTADRDEARLDLTVRKASFASAAGDIAGEGIDLALAATAHSVAGGWRWRARLDWPAGEIYVAPWYRRAGIAVEAKGMLDKKVLDVALARLTIDGIGNIDASGRWDRVAAGMESFGFVSEPLDLGAAFAEWVQPWLDQSAVPKVKASGKVRFAGTWSRGAWQSFYAGLDDARLIDGTDYLEFAGMNARIPWDRGVVSEAEFSVASARLGEVPLGGFRIPVRLTDDEARFDRLQLPMLDGLLHVDELVATRHDDGWRGSFAGGIESVSLPKLTAALKLPTMSGGLTARIPRATYAANRLALDGDLVIEVFEGRIVATGLQVLDPLKSTRRFTADVAARGLDLGRITQTFSFGSILGRLDVDIAGLELIGWQPARFDARVRSSPGDYRRAISRGALRDISALGGAAGAAAVSLSPANLFNTFDYERIGFECSLRGDVCEFSGLAPVGGGQLIIEGSGLPRVEVIGYNRRIDWNLLVSRLRAVIAGKSKAVIE
;
A
#
# COMPACT_ATOMS: atom_id res chain seq x y z
N MET A 1 -18.23 -43.98 14.82
CA MET A 1 -17.03 -44.78 14.56
C MET A 1 -15.90 -44.59 15.59
N ALA A 2 -16.03 -43.70 16.54
CA ALA A 2 -15.08 -43.56 17.66
C ALA A 2 -15.20 -44.67 18.73
N THR A 3 -16.28 -45.40 18.75
CA THR A 3 -16.57 -46.47 19.73
C THR A 3 -15.92 -47.81 19.39
N ALA A 4 -15.37 -48.02 18.20
CA ALA A 4 -14.77 -49.28 17.79
C ALA A 4 -13.25 -49.37 17.96
N ILE A 5 -12.57 -48.24 18.21
CA ILE A 5 -11.09 -48.18 18.28
C ILE A 5 -10.57 -48.37 19.72
N CYS A 6 -11.39 -48.08 20.74
CA CYS A 6 -11.02 -48.28 22.14
C CYS A 6 -11.14 -49.73 22.65
N ARG A 7 -11.72 -50.66 21.88
CA ARG A 7 -11.94 -52.03 22.33
C ARG A 7 -10.81 -53.03 22.02
N ARG A 8 -9.74 -52.65 21.33
CA ARG A 8 -8.65 -53.57 20.96
C ARG A 8 -7.26 -53.27 21.51
N ALA A 9 -7.14 -52.33 22.45
CA ALA A 9 -5.84 -52.05 23.10
C ALA A 9 -5.82 -52.35 24.61
N PHE A 10 -6.80 -53.07 25.13
CA PHE A 10 -6.71 -53.60 26.49
C PHE A 10 -6.20 -55.06 26.41
N PHE A 11 -4.90 -55.25 26.43
CA PHE A 11 -4.31 -56.48 26.93
C PHE A 11 -4.52 -56.51 28.44
N PRO A 12 -5.09 -57.55 29.04
CA PRO A 12 -5.07 -57.71 30.49
C PRO A 12 -3.63 -58.02 30.93
N LEU A 13 -2.95 -57.08 31.50
CA LEU A 13 -1.72 -57.32 32.25
C LEU A 13 -2.10 -58.07 33.50
N SER A 14 -2.20 -59.44 33.41
CA SER A 14 -2.32 -60.31 34.56
C SER A 14 -0.94 -60.35 35.26
N LEU A 15 -0.69 -59.41 36.18
CA LEU A 15 0.49 -59.45 37.05
C LEU A 15 0.19 -60.46 38.16
N LEU A 16 0.75 -61.66 38.06
CA LEU A 16 0.89 -62.63 39.15
C LEU A 16 1.87 -62.02 40.16
N VAL A 17 1.36 -61.41 41.24
CA VAL A 17 2.13 -60.99 42.40
C VAL A 17 2.25 -62.17 43.35
N ALA A 18 3.42 -62.81 43.36
CA ALA A 18 3.80 -63.75 44.44
C ALA A 18 3.99 -62.98 45.73
N LEU A 19 3.11 -63.25 46.71
CA LEU A 19 3.19 -62.76 48.10
C LEU A 19 4.34 -63.42 48.84
N TRP A 20 5.43 -62.64 49.04
CA TRP A 20 6.39 -62.91 50.11
C TRP A 20 6.37 -61.74 51.11
N PRO A 21 6.33 -62.00 52.42
CA PRO A 21 6.39 -60.92 53.42
C PRO A 21 7.86 -60.50 53.56
N ALA A 22 8.19 -59.39 52.91
CA ALA A 22 9.46 -58.67 53.13
C ALA A 22 9.16 -57.32 53.80
N PRO A 23 10.11 -56.74 54.58
CA PRO A 23 9.91 -55.49 55.33
C PRO A 23 9.57 -54.32 54.39
N PRO A 24 9.05 -53.17 54.87
CA PRO A 24 8.54 -52.10 54.01
C PRO A 24 9.70 -51.44 53.24
N ALA A 25 10.16 -52.11 52.20
CA ALA A 25 10.94 -51.47 51.17
C ALA A 25 9.95 -50.63 50.36
N GLN A 26 10.24 -49.33 50.20
CA GLN A 26 9.54 -48.49 49.27
C GLN A 26 9.62 -49.09 47.86
N ALA A 27 8.63 -49.89 47.51
CA ALA A 27 8.59 -50.60 46.23
C ALA A 27 8.16 -49.60 45.15
N GLY A 28 9.09 -48.83 44.60
CA GLY A 28 8.89 -48.06 43.40
C GLY A 28 8.66 -48.99 42.20
N ALA A 29 7.75 -48.63 41.32
CA ALA A 29 7.53 -49.31 40.04
C ALA A 29 8.21 -48.54 38.90
N LEU A 30 9.01 -49.22 38.07
CA LEU A 30 9.58 -48.63 36.84
C LEU A 30 8.98 -49.38 35.65
N LEU A 31 8.29 -48.59 34.77
CA LEU A 31 7.82 -49.06 33.48
C LEU A 31 8.65 -48.41 32.39
N THR A 32 9.23 -49.19 31.50
CA THR A 32 9.98 -48.74 30.35
C THR A 32 9.34 -49.27 29.08
N LEU A 33 9.07 -48.40 28.11
CA LEU A 33 8.56 -48.76 26.78
C LEU A 33 9.47 -48.12 25.73
N ASP A 34 10.04 -48.90 24.84
CA ASP A 34 10.93 -48.43 23.79
C ASP A 34 10.18 -47.61 22.75
N GLY A 35 8.91 -47.94 22.49
CA GLY A 35 8.07 -47.22 21.57
C GLY A 35 6.58 -47.52 21.72
N LEU A 36 5.77 -46.50 21.52
CA LEU A 36 4.31 -46.59 21.47
C LEU A 36 3.82 -45.88 20.19
N ARG A 37 3.09 -46.57 19.35
CA ARG A 37 2.54 -46.03 18.11
C ARG A 37 1.02 -45.96 18.19
N HIS A 38 0.48 -44.79 17.92
CA HIS A 38 -0.95 -44.56 17.83
C HIS A 38 -1.24 -43.67 16.57
N PRO A 39 -2.38 -43.79 15.89
CA PRO A 39 -2.67 -42.96 14.72
C PRO A 39 -2.54 -41.44 14.93
N SER A 40 -2.67 -40.99 16.17
CA SER A 40 -2.60 -39.56 16.53
C SER A 40 -1.28 -39.10 17.15
N PHE A 41 -0.43 -40.05 17.58
CA PHE A 41 0.86 -39.72 18.20
C PHE A 41 1.82 -40.91 18.15
N GLU A 42 3.10 -40.61 18.24
CA GLU A 42 4.18 -41.58 18.43
C GLU A 42 5.04 -41.17 19.62
N ILE A 43 5.38 -42.16 20.45
CA ILE A 43 6.27 -41.96 21.61
C ILE A 43 7.42 -42.92 21.46
N ASP A 44 8.65 -42.46 21.64
CA ASP A 44 9.85 -43.25 21.75
C ASP A 44 10.50 -42.98 23.11
N GLY A 45 11.05 -44.03 23.72
CA GLY A 45 11.78 -43.96 24.97
C GLY A 45 10.94 -43.44 26.17
N LEU A 46 9.76 -44.05 26.38
CA LEU A 46 8.91 -43.76 27.54
C LEU A 46 9.41 -44.49 28.78
N ARG A 47 9.71 -43.73 29.86
CA ARG A 47 10.03 -44.24 31.17
C ARG A 47 9.09 -43.63 32.19
N ILE A 48 8.40 -44.48 32.94
CA ILE A 48 7.50 -44.05 34.05
C ILE A 48 8.04 -44.63 35.33
N GLN A 49 8.48 -43.77 36.23
CA GLN A 49 8.93 -44.15 37.55
C GLN A 49 7.88 -43.69 38.54
N LEU A 50 7.33 -44.64 39.29
CA LEU A 50 6.35 -44.39 40.36
C LEU A 50 7.01 -44.63 41.72
N ALA A 51 6.92 -43.66 42.62
CA ALA A 51 7.42 -43.82 44.00
C ALA A 51 6.62 -44.87 44.76
N ALA A 52 5.32 -45.04 44.45
CA ALA A 52 4.48 -46.14 44.94
C ALA A 52 3.47 -46.57 43.84
N PRO A 53 3.02 -47.83 43.80
CA PRO A 53 2.27 -48.40 42.67
C PRO A 53 0.89 -47.74 42.40
N ARG A 54 0.29 -47.08 43.39
CA ARG A 54 -1.07 -46.55 43.26
C ARG A 54 -1.24 -45.11 43.66
N ARG A 55 -0.31 -44.55 44.44
CA ARG A 55 -0.38 -43.18 44.96
C ARG A 55 1.01 -42.69 45.36
N GLY A 56 1.35 -41.46 45.03
CA GLY A 56 2.62 -40.85 45.36
C GLY A 56 3.20 -40.00 44.25
N GLU A 57 4.50 -39.89 44.20
CA GLU A 57 5.20 -39.17 43.15
C GLU A 57 5.35 -40.02 41.90
N ALA A 58 5.20 -39.42 40.75
CA ALA A 58 5.43 -40.03 39.44
C ALA A 58 6.32 -39.15 38.57
N ASP A 59 7.40 -39.73 38.05
CA ASP A 59 8.26 -39.10 37.05
C ASP A 59 8.11 -39.83 35.72
N ILE A 60 7.70 -39.10 34.68
CA ILE A 60 7.48 -39.60 33.34
C ILE A 60 8.49 -38.92 32.43
N ARG A 61 9.37 -39.69 31.83
CA ARG A 61 10.32 -39.21 30.83
C ARG A 61 9.97 -39.75 29.47
N VAL A 62 9.93 -38.82 28.49
CA VAL A 62 9.68 -39.15 27.09
C VAL A 62 10.83 -38.62 26.26
N ASP A 63 11.58 -39.50 25.62
CA ASP A 63 12.74 -39.13 24.80
C ASP A 63 12.29 -38.41 23.53
N ARG A 64 11.22 -38.94 22.87
CA ARG A 64 10.60 -38.32 21.69
C ARG A 64 9.10 -38.52 21.70
N LEU A 65 8.35 -37.46 21.48
CA LEU A 65 6.90 -37.45 21.26
C LEU A 65 6.61 -36.75 19.94
N LEU A 66 5.92 -37.43 19.03
CA LEU A 66 5.38 -36.86 17.79
C LEU A 66 3.85 -36.77 17.90
N VAL A 67 3.30 -35.57 17.87
CA VAL A 67 1.84 -35.31 17.92
C VAL A 67 1.47 -34.34 16.84
N ALA A 68 0.48 -34.64 16.01
CA ALA A 68 -0.01 -33.81 14.93
C ALA A 68 1.11 -33.22 14.03
N GLY A 69 2.16 -34.04 13.75
CA GLY A 69 3.31 -33.60 12.95
C GLY A 69 4.33 -32.72 13.70
N VAL A 70 4.10 -32.44 14.97
CA VAL A 70 5.03 -31.69 15.82
C VAL A 70 5.83 -32.65 16.71
N GLU A 71 7.15 -32.55 16.63
CA GLU A 71 8.08 -33.38 17.39
C GLU A 71 8.56 -32.63 18.65
N TYR A 72 8.42 -33.31 19.78
CA TYR A 72 8.90 -32.87 21.10
C TYR A 72 9.95 -33.86 21.60
N ARG A 73 11.08 -33.39 22.11
CA ARG A 73 12.16 -34.22 22.64
C ARG A 73 12.51 -33.86 24.09
N GLY A 74 12.85 -34.88 24.86
CA GLY A 74 13.33 -34.71 26.24
C GLY A 74 12.28 -34.09 27.16
N LEU A 75 11.05 -34.60 27.14
CA LEU A 75 9.99 -34.16 28.04
C LEU A 75 10.09 -34.90 29.36
N ASN A 76 10.19 -34.15 30.46
CA ASN A 76 10.13 -34.66 31.83
C ASN A 76 8.87 -34.11 32.49
N LEU A 77 7.94 -35.00 32.82
CA LEU A 77 6.72 -34.67 33.55
C LEU A 77 6.89 -35.20 34.97
N HIS A 78 6.77 -34.32 35.93
CA HIS A 78 6.77 -34.66 37.34
C HIS A 78 5.37 -34.44 37.90
N CYS A 79 4.86 -35.41 38.66
CA CYS A 79 3.58 -35.35 39.33
C CYS A 79 3.76 -35.62 40.82
N ALA A 80 3.49 -34.65 41.70
CA ALA A 80 3.72 -34.77 43.13
C ALA A 80 2.69 -35.66 43.83
N ASP A 81 1.44 -35.65 43.40
CA ASP A 81 0.34 -36.42 44.02
C ASP A 81 -0.37 -37.31 42.99
N PHE A 82 0.40 -38.14 42.35
CA PHE A 82 -0.12 -39.04 41.33
C PHE A 82 -1.03 -40.12 41.94
N VAL A 83 -2.18 -40.37 41.30
CA VAL A 83 -3.12 -41.45 41.67
C VAL A 83 -3.46 -42.24 40.43
N LEU A 84 -3.23 -43.55 40.47
CA LEU A 84 -3.64 -44.50 39.45
C LEU A 84 -4.42 -45.64 40.12
N ASP A 85 -5.69 -45.73 39.81
CA ASP A 85 -6.54 -46.88 40.23
C ASP A 85 -7.34 -47.38 39.03
N LEU A 86 -8.21 -48.39 39.24
CA LEU A 86 -9.04 -48.95 38.18
C LEU A 86 -10.10 -48.00 37.63
N ARG A 87 -10.30 -46.86 38.26
CA ARG A 87 -11.34 -45.88 37.90
C ARG A 87 -10.77 -44.61 37.28
N ARG A 88 -9.57 -44.19 37.68
CA ARG A 88 -9.00 -42.91 37.30
C ARG A 88 -7.48 -42.84 37.33
N LEU A 89 -6.97 -41.88 36.57
CA LEU A 89 -5.60 -41.41 36.60
C LEU A 89 -5.65 -39.91 36.89
N ASP A 90 -5.05 -39.50 38.02
CA ASP A 90 -5.02 -38.12 38.46
C ASP A 90 -3.58 -37.65 38.71
N CYS A 91 -3.32 -36.43 38.27
CA CYS A 91 -2.13 -35.65 38.57
C CYS A 91 -2.55 -34.25 38.99
N PRO A 92 -2.93 -34.01 40.26
CA PRO A 92 -3.43 -32.69 40.67
C PRO A 92 -2.35 -31.62 40.73
N ARG A 93 -1.07 -31.98 40.89
CA ARG A 93 0.08 -31.07 40.91
C ARG A 93 1.19 -31.60 40.01
N GLY A 94 1.10 -31.28 38.74
CA GLY A 94 2.06 -31.67 37.72
C GLY A 94 2.95 -30.50 37.29
N GLN A 95 4.16 -30.83 36.83
CA GLN A 95 5.08 -29.89 36.20
C GLN A 95 5.74 -30.52 34.99
N ILE A 96 5.74 -29.83 33.85
CA ILE A 96 6.52 -30.22 32.69
C ILE A 96 7.85 -29.46 32.76
N ARG A 97 8.95 -30.19 32.88
CA ARG A 97 10.32 -29.67 32.89
C ARG A 97 11.02 -30.06 31.61
N ARG A 98 11.94 -29.24 31.17
CA ARG A 98 12.81 -29.55 30.04
C ARG A 98 14.21 -29.04 30.33
N GLU A 99 15.19 -29.86 30.09
CA GLU A 99 16.59 -29.44 30.05
C GLU A 99 16.95 -28.89 28.67
N ASP A 100 17.67 -27.77 28.60
CA ASP A 100 18.25 -27.31 27.35
C ASP A 100 19.44 -28.19 26.93
N ALA A 101 19.97 -27.98 25.73
CA ALA A 101 21.12 -28.73 25.22
C ALA A 101 22.40 -28.58 26.05
N ARG A 102 22.39 -27.73 27.06
CA ARG A 102 23.48 -27.51 28.05
C ARG A 102 23.15 -28.03 29.44
N GLY A 103 22.06 -28.80 29.58
CA GLY A 103 21.64 -29.36 30.89
C GLY A 103 21.05 -28.34 31.87
N ARG A 104 20.64 -27.14 31.40
CA ARG A 104 20.03 -26.13 32.28
C ARG A 104 18.51 -26.32 32.29
N GLU A 105 17.94 -26.36 33.49
CA GLU A 105 16.49 -26.44 33.66
C GLU A 105 15.83 -25.16 33.10
N ARG A 106 14.75 -25.35 32.35
CA ARG A 106 13.86 -24.30 31.88
C ARG A 106 12.70 -24.10 32.84
N PRO A 107 12.03 -22.94 32.85
CA PRO A 107 10.84 -22.71 33.66
C PRO A 107 9.85 -23.87 33.52
N ALA A 108 9.37 -24.39 34.63
CA ALA A 108 8.43 -25.49 34.64
C ALA A 108 7.05 -24.99 34.21
N LEU A 109 6.37 -25.76 33.35
CA LEU A 109 4.97 -25.54 33.02
C LEU A 109 4.11 -26.29 34.06
N PRO A 110 3.43 -25.59 34.99
CA PRO A 110 2.53 -26.23 35.93
C PRO A 110 1.27 -26.74 35.23
N PHE A 111 0.81 -27.91 35.62
CA PHE A 111 -0.45 -28.44 35.12
C PHE A 111 -1.16 -29.28 36.15
N SER A 112 -2.47 -29.48 36.01
CA SER A 112 -3.22 -30.55 36.65
C SER A 112 -3.93 -31.37 35.56
N PHE A 113 -4.01 -32.68 35.77
CA PHE A 113 -4.62 -33.60 34.82
C PHE A 113 -5.46 -34.64 35.56
N SER A 114 -6.62 -34.95 35.07
CA SER A 114 -7.48 -36.02 35.54
C SER A 114 -8.13 -36.74 34.34
N TYR A 115 -8.12 -38.06 34.41
CA TYR A 115 -8.78 -38.91 33.40
C TYR A 115 -9.56 -40.02 34.10
N ARG A 116 -10.84 -40.15 33.79
CA ARG A 116 -11.74 -41.15 34.30
C ARG A 116 -12.00 -42.24 33.25
N PHE A 117 -11.70 -43.50 33.61
CA PHE A 117 -11.77 -44.62 32.65
C PHE A 117 -13.21 -45.00 32.28
N ALA A 118 -14.19 -44.81 33.14
CA ALA A 118 -15.58 -45.26 32.97
C ALA A 118 -16.26 -44.54 31.79
N ASP A 119 -16.11 -43.24 31.66
CA ASP A 119 -16.75 -42.37 30.69
C ASP A 119 -15.76 -41.65 29.76
N GLY A 120 -14.46 -41.82 29.97
CA GLY A 120 -13.41 -41.14 29.22
C GLY A 120 -13.29 -39.67 29.54
N ALA A 121 -13.90 -39.19 30.65
CA ALA A 121 -13.82 -37.80 31.03
C ALA A 121 -12.40 -37.38 31.39
N MET A 122 -11.92 -36.32 30.73
CA MET A 122 -10.60 -35.72 30.88
C MET A 122 -10.71 -34.27 31.34
N LYS A 123 -9.86 -33.87 32.25
CA LYS A 123 -9.66 -32.47 32.63
C LYS A 123 -8.16 -32.17 32.61
N LEU A 124 -7.78 -31.09 31.95
CA LEU A 124 -6.44 -30.53 31.95
C LEU A 124 -6.53 -29.05 32.32
N SER A 125 -5.76 -28.63 33.32
CA SER A 125 -5.65 -27.24 33.69
C SER A 125 -4.18 -26.82 33.78
N VAL A 126 -3.90 -25.65 33.22
CA VAL A 126 -2.62 -24.93 33.36
C VAL A 126 -2.98 -23.56 33.91
N GLU A 127 -2.49 -23.17 35.07
CA GLU A 127 -2.85 -21.92 35.72
C GLU A 127 -1.61 -21.07 36.01
N GLY A 128 -1.67 -19.78 35.62
CA GLY A 128 -0.63 -18.79 35.87
C GLY A 128 0.73 -19.10 35.22
N ALA A 129 0.74 -19.91 34.18
CA ALA A 129 1.99 -20.30 33.52
C ALA A 129 2.60 -19.14 32.72
N GLU A 130 3.92 -19.03 32.77
CA GLU A 130 4.65 -18.04 32.00
C GLU A 130 4.72 -18.43 30.53
N ALA A 131 4.46 -17.48 29.60
CA ALA A 131 4.47 -17.71 28.17
C ALA A 131 5.83 -18.23 27.65
N VAL A 132 6.93 -17.87 28.31
CA VAL A 132 8.27 -18.36 27.97
C VAL A 132 8.39 -19.87 28.09
N ALA A 133 7.59 -20.52 28.93
CA ALA A 133 7.56 -21.98 29.05
C ALA A 133 7.02 -22.68 27.77
N LEU A 134 6.25 -21.98 26.94
CA LEU A 134 5.77 -22.48 25.65
C LEU A 134 6.81 -22.43 24.53
N SER A 135 7.80 -21.55 24.64
CA SER A 135 8.81 -21.32 23.59
C SER A 135 9.53 -22.59 23.13
N PRO A 136 9.90 -23.54 24.01
CA PRO A 136 10.48 -24.80 23.57
C PRO A 136 9.49 -25.78 22.95
N LEU A 137 8.20 -25.65 23.27
CA LEU A 137 7.14 -26.56 22.84
C LEU A 137 6.58 -26.20 21.46
N ILE A 138 6.70 -24.92 21.04
CA ILE A 138 6.15 -24.44 19.77
C ILE A 138 7.29 -24.05 18.84
N LYS A 139 7.50 -24.85 17.77
CA LYS A 139 8.58 -24.63 16.77
C LYS A 139 8.63 -23.19 16.22
N ARG A 140 7.46 -22.59 15.98
CA ARG A 140 7.33 -21.23 15.44
C ARG A 140 7.76 -20.13 16.42
N LEU A 141 7.78 -20.41 17.74
CA LEU A 141 8.24 -19.47 18.76
C LEU A 141 9.74 -19.60 19.05
N ARG A 142 10.47 -20.44 18.30
CA ARG A 142 11.93 -20.54 18.47
C ARG A 142 12.59 -19.25 18.04
N GLY A 143 13.37 -18.63 18.95
CA GLY A 143 14.00 -17.32 18.73
C GLY A 143 13.15 -16.13 19.16
N TRP A 144 11.86 -16.32 19.42
CA TRP A 144 11.01 -15.33 20.07
C TRP A 144 11.21 -15.41 21.58
N ARG A 145 11.03 -14.32 22.29
CA ARG A 145 11.08 -14.26 23.74
C ARG A 145 9.70 -13.89 24.28
N PRO A 146 8.74 -14.83 24.29
CA PRO A 146 7.41 -14.52 24.76
C PRO A 146 7.44 -14.29 26.28
N GLU A 147 6.84 -13.17 26.69
CA GLU A 147 6.57 -12.81 28.07
C GLU A 147 5.06 -12.84 28.33
N GLY A 148 4.65 -12.69 29.59
CA GLY A 148 3.25 -12.72 29.99
C GLY A 148 2.86 -14.05 30.60
N ARG A 149 1.57 -14.18 30.93
CA ARG A 149 0.99 -15.36 31.58
C ARG A 149 -0.19 -15.89 30.81
N PHE A 150 -0.44 -17.21 30.95
CA PHE A 150 -1.64 -17.81 30.40
C PHE A 150 -2.26 -18.83 31.35
N ASP A 151 -3.57 -18.96 31.22
CA ASP A 151 -4.38 -19.98 31.87
C ASP A 151 -5.07 -20.79 30.77
N LEU A 152 -5.03 -22.12 30.90
CA LEU A 152 -5.69 -23.04 29.97
C LEU A 152 -6.54 -24.03 30.78
N LYS A 153 -7.81 -24.20 30.41
CA LYS A 153 -8.69 -25.23 30.95
C LYS A 153 -9.29 -26.02 29.78
N LEU A 154 -9.05 -27.31 29.75
CA LEU A 154 -9.61 -28.23 28.78
C LEU A 154 -10.38 -29.31 29.54
N THR A 155 -11.64 -29.45 29.24
CA THR A 155 -12.47 -30.56 29.69
C THR A 155 -13.01 -31.29 28.47
N ALA A 156 -13.00 -32.60 28.51
CA ALA A 156 -13.54 -33.41 27.42
C ALA A 156 -14.09 -34.71 27.96
N ASP A 157 -15.13 -35.23 27.34
CA ASP A 157 -15.65 -36.58 27.50
C ASP A 157 -16.03 -37.17 26.13
N ARG A 158 -16.88 -38.19 26.07
CA ARG A 158 -17.28 -38.82 24.82
C ARG A 158 -18.15 -37.95 23.93
N ASP A 159 -18.89 -36.99 24.55
CA ASP A 159 -19.97 -36.26 23.89
C ASP A 159 -19.65 -34.76 23.80
N GLU A 160 -18.85 -34.23 24.70
CA GLU A 160 -18.52 -32.81 24.78
C GLU A 160 -17.04 -32.55 25.03
N ALA A 161 -16.53 -31.46 24.43
CA ALA A 161 -15.23 -30.91 24.76
C ALA A 161 -15.36 -29.38 24.92
N ARG A 162 -14.70 -28.83 25.93
CA ARG A 162 -14.63 -27.40 26.21
C ARG A 162 -13.19 -26.96 26.44
N LEU A 163 -12.79 -25.87 25.80
CA LEU A 163 -11.50 -25.23 25.93
C LEU A 163 -11.70 -23.77 26.34
N ASP A 164 -11.06 -23.35 27.42
CA ASP A 164 -10.96 -21.94 27.83
C ASP A 164 -9.47 -21.60 27.94
N LEU A 165 -9.02 -20.59 27.20
CA LEU A 165 -7.64 -20.07 27.21
C LEU A 165 -7.70 -18.57 27.47
N THR A 166 -6.97 -18.12 28.47
CA THR A 166 -6.77 -16.70 28.76
C THR A 166 -5.30 -16.38 28.73
N VAL A 167 -4.91 -15.36 27.99
CA VAL A 167 -3.54 -14.82 27.92
C VAL A 167 -3.57 -13.42 28.49
N ARG A 168 -2.59 -13.08 29.34
CA ARG A 168 -2.52 -11.77 29.99
C ARG A 168 -1.14 -11.15 29.80
N LYS A 169 -1.15 -9.89 29.37
CA LYS A 169 0.04 -9.06 29.18
C LYS A 169 1.13 -9.77 28.38
N ALA A 170 0.73 -10.48 27.33
CA ALA A 170 1.71 -11.14 26.48
C ALA A 170 2.48 -10.13 25.65
N SER A 171 3.80 -10.34 25.60
CA SER A 171 4.72 -9.56 24.77
C SER A 171 5.65 -10.52 24.05
N PHE A 172 5.98 -10.22 22.81
CA PHE A 172 6.89 -11.02 22.01
C PHE A 172 7.50 -10.19 20.87
N ALA A 173 8.64 -10.61 20.38
CA ALA A 173 9.24 -10.07 19.17
C ALA A 173 9.92 -11.17 18.37
N SER A 174 9.81 -11.13 17.05
CA SER A 174 10.57 -11.97 16.14
C SER A 174 12.04 -11.53 16.12
N ALA A 175 12.94 -12.43 15.77
CA ALA A 175 14.38 -12.12 15.70
C ALA A 175 14.71 -11.05 14.63
N ALA A 176 13.86 -10.97 13.58
CA ALA A 176 14.01 -9.99 12.50
C ALA A 176 13.36 -8.62 12.84
N GLY A 177 12.56 -8.53 13.91
CA GLY A 177 11.83 -7.32 14.28
C GLY A 177 10.65 -6.99 13.37
N ASP A 178 10.29 -7.88 12.45
CA ASP A 178 9.18 -7.74 11.51
C ASP A 178 7.81 -8.08 12.13
N ILE A 179 7.82 -8.82 13.26
CA ILE A 179 6.63 -9.15 14.04
C ILE A 179 6.91 -8.87 15.52
N ALA A 180 6.05 -8.08 16.17
CA ALA A 180 6.13 -7.79 17.60
C ALA A 180 4.72 -7.65 18.19
N GLY A 181 4.59 -7.92 19.47
CA GLY A 181 3.37 -7.70 20.23
C GLY A 181 3.69 -7.25 21.64
N GLU A 182 2.86 -6.36 22.21
CA GLU A 182 3.06 -5.83 23.55
C GLU A 182 1.73 -5.71 24.31
N GLY A 183 1.75 -6.13 25.58
CA GLY A 183 0.63 -5.99 26.50
C GLY A 183 -0.64 -6.72 26.07
N ILE A 184 -0.54 -7.78 25.29
CA ILE A 184 -1.68 -8.48 24.68
C ILE A 184 -2.44 -9.26 25.74
N ASP A 185 -3.73 -8.93 25.89
CA ASP A 185 -4.72 -9.74 26.58
C ASP A 185 -5.60 -10.44 25.54
N LEU A 186 -5.81 -11.75 25.69
CA LEU A 186 -6.59 -12.55 24.77
C LEU A 186 -7.41 -13.57 25.54
N ALA A 187 -8.65 -13.75 25.14
CA ALA A 187 -9.53 -14.79 25.65
C ALA A 187 -10.07 -15.64 24.50
N LEU A 188 -9.91 -16.96 24.59
CA LEU A 188 -10.47 -17.93 23.67
C LEU A 188 -11.34 -18.91 24.44
N ALA A 189 -12.59 -19.02 24.06
CA ALA A 189 -13.52 -20.05 24.53
C ALA A 189 -13.98 -20.90 23.35
N ALA A 190 -13.90 -22.22 23.48
CA ALA A 190 -14.39 -23.12 22.45
C ALA A 190 -15.17 -24.27 23.07
N THR A 191 -16.22 -24.70 22.40
CA THR A 191 -17.03 -25.88 22.74
C THR A 191 -17.20 -26.76 21.51
N ALA A 192 -17.21 -28.06 21.72
CA ALA A 192 -17.47 -29.03 20.68
C ALA A 192 -18.38 -30.15 21.19
N HIS A 193 -19.36 -30.53 20.42
CA HIS A 193 -20.28 -31.63 20.73
C HIS A 193 -20.17 -32.72 19.67
N SER A 194 -20.12 -33.96 20.12
CA SER A 194 -20.10 -35.13 19.26
C SER A 194 -21.44 -35.29 18.53
N VAL A 195 -21.36 -35.49 17.22
CA VAL A 195 -22.52 -35.71 16.34
C VAL A 195 -22.21 -36.84 15.36
N ALA A 196 -23.22 -37.36 14.68
CA ALA A 196 -22.99 -38.32 13.61
C ALA A 196 -22.05 -37.74 12.56
N GLY A 197 -20.89 -38.37 12.36
CA GLY A 197 -19.87 -37.93 11.39
C GLY A 197 -18.75 -37.06 11.91
N GLY A 198 -18.77 -36.62 13.18
CA GLY A 198 -17.69 -35.82 13.74
C GLY A 198 -18.07 -34.95 14.94
N TRP A 199 -17.49 -33.78 15.01
CA TRP A 199 -17.71 -32.83 16.12
C TRP A 199 -18.25 -31.51 15.57
N ARG A 200 -19.38 -31.05 16.10
CA ARG A 200 -19.87 -29.69 15.87
C ARG A 200 -19.23 -28.77 16.89
N TRP A 201 -18.52 -27.75 16.43
CA TRP A 201 -17.78 -26.84 17.29
C TRP A 201 -18.24 -25.39 17.15
N ARG A 202 -18.00 -24.62 18.20
CA ARG A 202 -18.11 -23.16 18.25
C ARG A 202 -16.90 -22.61 19.01
N ALA A 203 -16.41 -21.47 18.57
CA ALA A 203 -15.31 -20.79 19.24
C ALA A 203 -15.55 -19.28 19.24
N ARG A 204 -15.12 -18.63 20.32
CA ARG A 204 -15.06 -17.19 20.43
C ARG A 204 -13.69 -16.78 20.91
N LEU A 205 -13.07 -15.85 20.19
CA LEU A 205 -11.82 -15.20 20.51
C LEU A 205 -12.08 -13.71 20.71
N ASP A 206 -11.65 -13.17 21.83
CA ASP A 206 -11.69 -11.74 22.11
C ASP A 206 -10.27 -11.24 22.39
N TRP A 207 -9.88 -10.14 21.73
CA TRP A 207 -8.62 -9.45 21.95
C TRP A 207 -8.89 -8.02 22.42
N PRO A 208 -9.10 -7.79 23.75
CA PRO A 208 -9.53 -6.52 24.33
C PRO A 208 -8.40 -5.53 24.59
N ALA A 209 -7.13 -5.96 24.72
CA ALA A 209 -6.03 -5.08 25.09
C ALA A 209 -4.70 -5.50 24.46
N GLY A 210 -3.78 -4.54 24.36
CA GLY A 210 -2.46 -4.69 23.78
C GLY A 210 -2.38 -4.25 22.32
N GLU A 211 -1.24 -4.49 21.74
CA GLU A 211 -0.95 -4.07 20.37
C GLU A 211 -0.07 -5.10 19.65
N ILE A 212 -0.20 -5.16 18.32
CA ILE A 212 0.59 -6.02 17.45
C ILE A 212 1.12 -5.23 16.26
N TYR A 213 2.37 -5.48 15.92
CA TYR A 213 3.03 -5.01 14.71
C TYR A 213 3.41 -6.21 13.84
N VAL A 214 2.99 -6.17 12.58
CA VAL A 214 3.40 -7.11 11.53
C VAL A 214 3.75 -6.26 10.32
N ALA A 215 5.03 -6.07 10.04
CA ALA A 215 5.53 -5.12 9.04
C ALA A 215 4.73 -5.18 7.72
N PRO A 216 4.20 -4.07 7.22
CA PRO A 216 4.26 -2.70 7.77
C PRO A 216 3.06 -2.33 8.66
N TRP A 217 2.19 -3.25 9.03
CA TRP A 217 0.94 -3.00 9.73
C TRP A 217 1.09 -2.95 11.24
N TYR A 218 0.37 -2.02 11.84
CA TYR A 218 0.24 -1.87 13.28
C TYR A 218 -1.23 -1.84 13.67
N ARG A 219 -1.59 -2.63 14.69
CA ARG A 219 -2.94 -2.66 15.22
C ARG A 219 -2.93 -2.66 16.75
N ARG A 220 -3.78 -1.82 17.34
CA ARG A 220 -4.24 -1.97 18.72
C ARG A 220 -5.34 -3.01 18.78
N ALA A 221 -5.58 -3.57 19.96
CA ALA A 221 -6.67 -4.47 20.27
C ALA A 221 -8.04 -4.02 19.68
N GLY A 222 -9.11 -4.72 19.98
CA GLY A 222 -10.44 -4.47 19.44
C GLY A 222 -10.75 -5.39 18.27
N ILE A 223 -10.31 -6.65 18.37
CA ILE A 223 -10.71 -7.72 17.45
C ILE A 223 -11.46 -8.78 18.23
N ALA A 224 -12.63 -9.16 17.72
CA ALA A 224 -13.35 -10.34 18.17
C ALA A 224 -13.62 -11.28 16.98
N VAL A 225 -13.55 -12.58 17.24
CA VAL A 225 -13.88 -13.61 16.24
C VAL A 225 -14.86 -14.59 16.85
N GLU A 226 -16.00 -14.78 16.20
CA GLU A 226 -16.94 -15.84 16.52
C GLU A 226 -17.00 -16.84 15.35
N ALA A 227 -16.70 -18.10 15.62
CA ALA A 227 -16.67 -19.12 14.59
C ALA A 227 -17.43 -20.38 14.99
N LYS A 228 -17.97 -21.08 14.00
CA LYS A 228 -18.68 -22.35 14.16
C LYS A 228 -18.48 -23.25 12.94
N GLY A 229 -18.55 -24.54 13.17
CA GLY A 229 -18.37 -25.47 12.05
C GLY A 229 -18.42 -26.93 12.48
N MET A 230 -17.84 -27.75 11.64
CA MET A 230 -17.71 -29.20 11.83
C MET A 230 -16.26 -29.63 11.74
N LEU A 231 -15.89 -30.59 12.56
CA LEU A 231 -14.57 -31.21 12.55
C LEU A 231 -14.77 -32.72 12.41
N ASP A 232 -14.24 -33.28 11.37
CA ASP A 232 -14.16 -34.74 11.20
C ASP A 232 -12.68 -35.19 11.10
N LYS A 233 -12.46 -36.48 10.72
CA LYS A 233 -11.10 -37.03 10.61
C LYS A 233 -10.28 -36.41 9.48
N LYS A 234 -10.94 -35.95 8.43
CA LYS A 234 -10.31 -35.44 7.20
C LYS A 234 -10.37 -33.94 7.04
N VAL A 235 -11.48 -33.32 7.48
CA VAL A 235 -11.79 -31.94 7.18
C VAL A 235 -12.09 -31.16 8.45
N LEU A 236 -11.55 -29.95 8.56
CA LEU A 236 -12.04 -28.89 9.42
C LEU A 236 -12.89 -27.96 8.55
N ASP A 237 -14.19 -27.98 8.76
CA ASP A 237 -15.14 -27.12 8.09
C ASP A 237 -15.47 -25.93 9.01
N VAL A 238 -15.25 -24.72 8.53
CA VAL A 238 -15.66 -23.46 9.15
C VAL A 238 -16.88 -22.97 8.40
N ALA A 239 -18.07 -23.26 8.91
CA ALA A 239 -19.30 -22.87 8.26
C ALA A 239 -19.53 -21.35 8.29
N LEU A 240 -19.09 -20.71 9.36
CA LEU A 240 -19.11 -19.25 9.54
C LEU A 240 -18.03 -18.85 10.54
N ALA A 241 -17.29 -17.84 10.21
CA ALA A 241 -16.41 -17.09 11.12
C ALA A 241 -16.72 -15.60 10.95
N ARG A 242 -17.27 -14.95 11.98
CA ARG A 242 -17.48 -13.50 12.00
C ARG A 242 -16.30 -12.83 12.68
N LEU A 243 -15.60 -12.00 11.93
CA LEU A 243 -14.53 -11.14 12.41
C LEU A 243 -15.11 -9.74 12.62
N THR A 244 -15.10 -9.26 13.85
CA THR A 244 -15.45 -7.88 14.21
C THR A 244 -14.17 -7.11 14.49
N ILE A 245 -14.00 -5.97 13.83
CA ILE A 245 -12.85 -5.08 13.97
C ILE A 245 -13.36 -3.72 14.43
N ASP A 246 -13.03 -3.33 15.66
CA ASP A 246 -13.47 -2.06 16.24
C ASP A 246 -13.07 -0.88 15.37
N GLY A 247 -14.03 0.01 15.10
CA GLY A 247 -13.86 1.18 14.26
C GLY A 247 -13.90 0.91 12.75
N ILE A 248 -13.81 -0.35 12.30
CA ILE A 248 -13.83 -0.71 10.87
C ILE A 248 -15.15 -1.39 10.49
N GLY A 249 -15.53 -2.48 11.17
CA GLY A 249 -16.76 -3.22 10.90
C GLY A 249 -16.60 -4.73 10.93
N ASN A 250 -17.52 -5.45 10.25
CA ASN A 250 -17.62 -6.90 10.30
C ASN A 250 -17.27 -7.56 8.96
N ILE A 251 -16.60 -8.71 9.06
CA ILE A 251 -16.27 -9.57 7.92
C ILE A 251 -16.71 -10.99 8.28
N ASP A 252 -17.59 -11.57 7.48
CA ASP A 252 -17.96 -12.97 7.58
C ASP A 252 -17.11 -13.81 6.63
N ALA A 253 -16.60 -14.92 7.11
CA ALA A 253 -15.78 -15.85 6.34
C ALA A 253 -16.26 -17.30 6.54
N SER A 254 -15.96 -18.14 5.56
CA SER A 254 -16.19 -19.59 5.63
C SER A 254 -15.06 -20.31 4.92
N GLY A 255 -14.84 -21.60 5.23
CA GLY A 255 -13.77 -22.32 4.56
C GLY A 255 -13.66 -23.77 4.98
N ARG A 256 -12.92 -24.53 4.17
CA ARG A 256 -12.64 -25.95 4.42
C ARG A 256 -11.14 -26.20 4.35
N TRP A 257 -10.63 -26.84 5.38
CA TRP A 257 -9.24 -27.23 5.52
C TRP A 257 -9.13 -28.75 5.47
N ASP A 258 -8.41 -29.30 4.48
CA ASP A 258 -8.05 -30.71 4.45
C ASP A 258 -6.94 -30.97 5.47
N ARG A 259 -7.24 -31.80 6.47
CA ARG A 259 -6.31 -32.13 7.57
C ARG A 259 -5.29 -33.18 7.15
N VAL A 260 -5.59 -33.97 6.12
CA VAL A 260 -4.72 -35.03 5.60
C VAL A 260 -3.67 -34.44 4.67
N ALA A 261 -4.13 -33.60 3.70
CA ALA A 261 -3.24 -32.90 2.80
C ALA A 261 -2.59 -31.65 3.45
N ALA A 262 -3.04 -31.27 4.68
CA ALA A 262 -2.60 -30.08 5.41
C ALA A 262 -2.71 -28.79 4.58
N GLY A 263 -3.83 -28.64 3.83
CA GLY A 263 -4.03 -27.53 2.89
C GLY A 263 -5.46 -26.98 2.89
N MET A 264 -5.58 -25.70 2.47
CA MET A 264 -6.88 -25.07 2.25
C MET A 264 -7.53 -25.67 1.01
N GLU A 265 -8.76 -26.16 1.12
CA GLU A 265 -9.57 -26.65 0.01
C GLU A 265 -10.39 -25.53 -0.61
N SER A 266 -11.05 -24.75 0.24
CA SER A 266 -11.84 -23.60 -0.18
C SER A 266 -11.90 -22.55 0.93
N PHE A 267 -12.07 -21.29 0.53
CA PHE A 267 -12.22 -20.14 1.41
C PHE A 267 -13.12 -19.12 0.75
N GLY A 268 -14.00 -18.49 1.52
CA GLY A 268 -14.83 -17.39 1.08
C GLY A 268 -14.99 -16.36 2.18
N PHE A 269 -15.17 -15.10 1.78
CA PHE A 269 -15.46 -14.01 2.72
C PHE A 269 -16.40 -12.99 2.10
N VAL A 270 -17.13 -12.28 2.95
CA VAL A 270 -17.95 -11.12 2.61
C VAL A 270 -17.91 -10.13 3.76
N SER A 271 -17.70 -8.86 3.46
CA SER A 271 -17.78 -7.81 4.46
C SER A 271 -19.17 -7.15 4.48
N GLU A 272 -19.61 -6.73 5.65
CA GLU A 272 -20.57 -5.64 5.77
C GLU A 272 -19.93 -4.33 5.24
N PRO A 273 -20.69 -3.22 5.12
CA PRO A 273 -20.08 -1.93 4.79
C PRO A 273 -19.09 -1.50 5.87
N LEU A 274 -17.80 -1.60 5.55
CA LEU A 274 -16.69 -1.22 6.43
C LEU A 274 -16.45 0.30 6.37
N ASP A 275 -15.95 0.87 7.44
CA ASP A 275 -15.48 2.26 7.44
C ASP A 275 -14.21 2.39 6.59
N LEU A 276 -14.32 3.11 5.47
CA LEU A 276 -13.21 3.28 4.53
C LEU A 276 -12.05 4.07 5.15
N GLY A 277 -12.36 5.08 5.98
CA GLY A 277 -11.32 5.90 6.60
C GLY A 277 -10.42 5.09 7.51
N ALA A 278 -11.02 4.34 8.42
CA ALA A 278 -10.30 3.48 9.35
C ALA A 278 -9.58 2.33 8.62
N ALA A 279 -10.27 1.65 7.69
CA ALA A 279 -9.68 0.56 6.91
C ALA A 279 -8.50 1.04 6.05
N PHE A 280 -8.62 2.20 5.41
CA PHE A 280 -7.55 2.79 4.60
C PHE A 280 -6.33 3.14 5.45
N ALA A 281 -6.56 3.82 6.58
CA ALA A 281 -5.50 4.22 7.49
C ALA A 281 -4.71 3.02 8.05
N GLU A 282 -5.40 1.91 8.31
CA GLU A 282 -4.79 0.72 8.88
C GLU A 282 -4.17 -0.22 7.84
N TRP A 283 -4.86 -0.44 6.69
CA TRP A 283 -4.44 -1.48 5.75
C TRP A 283 -3.69 -0.97 4.53
N VAL A 284 -3.97 0.27 4.09
CA VAL A 284 -3.41 0.82 2.85
C VAL A 284 -2.33 1.85 3.13
N GLN A 285 -2.57 2.78 4.05
CA GLN A 285 -1.65 3.88 4.36
C GLN A 285 -0.23 3.41 4.73
N PRO A 286 -0.01 2.32 5.52
CA PRO A 286 1.34 1.84 5.85
C PRO A 286 2.18 1.42 4.63
N TRP A 287 1.55 0.99 3.54
CA TRP A 287 2.22 0.72 2.27
C TRP A 287 2.59 2.02 1.54
N LEU A 288 1.68 3.01 1.58
CA LEU A 288 1.93 4.30 0.95
C LEU A 288 3.03 5.09 1.68
N ASP A 289 3.14 4.96 3.00
CA ASP A 289 4.18 5.62 3.81
C ASP A 289 5.60 5.16 3.44
N GLN A 290 5.75 3.99 2.81
CA GLN A 290 7.01 3.50 2.24
C GLN A 290 7.30 4.06 0.84
N SER A 291 6.36 4.80 0.27
CA SER A 291 6.45 5.42 -1.06
C SER A 291 6.56 6.94 -0.94
N ALA A 292 6.82 7.63 -2.06
CA ALA A 292 6.80 9.08 -2.13
C ALA A 292 5.36 9.68 -2.19
N VAL A 293 4.34 8.85 -2.01
CA VAL A 293 2.94 9.30 -2.05
C VAL A 293 2.59 9.98 -0.72
N PRO A 294 2.03 11.21 -0.74
CA PRO A 294 1.58 11.90 0.47
C PRO A 294 0.52 11.09 1.24
N LYS A 295 0.41 11.33 2.54
CA LYS A 295 -0.68 10.74 3.33
C LYS A 295 -2.02 11.03 2.69
N VAL A 296 -2.86 9.99 2.54
CA VAL A 296 -4.18 10.10 1.96
C VAL A 296 -5.23 10.04 3.08
N LYS A 297 -6.18 10.97 3.06
CA LYS A 297 -7.36 10.92 3.91
C LYS A 297 -8.50 10.29 3.12
N ALA A 298 -9.04 9.21 3.64
CA ALA A 298 -10.19 8.51 3.07
C ALA A 298 -11.39 8.61 4.00
N SER A 299 -12.60 8.61 3.43
CA SER A 299 -13.86 8.49 4.17
C SER A 299 -14.92 7.85 3.27
N GLY A 300 -16.05 7.41 3.86
CA GLY A 300 -17.10 6.66 3.16
C GLY A 300 -17.14 5.21 3.57
N LYS A 301 -17.74 4.35 2.73
CA LYS A 301 -17.86 2.92 3.01
C LYS A 301 -17.22 2.08 1.91
N VAL A 302 -16.66 0.94 2.30
CA VAL A 302 -16.09 -0.05 1.38
C VAL A 302 -16.63 -1.44 1.70
N ARG A 303 -16.84 -2.26 0.68
CA ARG A 303 -17.25 -3.66 0.80
C ARG A 303 -16.32 -4.53 -0.01
N PHE A 304 -16.08 -5.73 0.52
CA PHE A 304 -15.30 -6.76 -0.17
C PHE A 304 -16.01 -8.10 -0.07
N ALA A 305 -15.89 -8.90 -1.11
CA ALA A 305 -16.24 -10.32 -1.08
C ALA A 305 -15.25 -11.08 -1.97
N GLY A 306 -15.06 -12.36 -1.68
CA GLY A 306 -14.22 -13.18 -2.53
C GLY A 306 -14.34 -14.65 -2.22
N THR A 307 -14.06 -15.49 -3.23
CA THR A 307 -14.01 -16.93 -3.09
C THR A 307 -12.71 -17.48 -3.67
N TRP A 308 -12.12 -18.41 -2.94
CA TRP A 308 -10.89 -19.09 -3.35
C TRP A 308 -11.12 -20.59 -3.27
N SER A 309 -10.75 -21.31 -4.29
CA SER A 309 -10.77 -22.77 -4.33
C SER A 309 -9.81 -23.31 -5.38
N ARG A 310 -9.47 -24.61 -5.31
CA ARG A 310 -8.58 -25.28 -6.27
C ARG A 310 -7.24 -24.55 -6.48
N GLY A 311 -6.70 -23.95 -5.42
CA GLY A 311 -5.42 -23.25 -5.45
C GLY A 311 -5.44 -21.85 -6.04
N ALA A 312 -6.64 -21.28 -6.33
CA ALA A 312 -6.74 -19.95 -6.96
C ALA A 312 -8.01 -19.20 -6.56
N TRP A 313 -7.99 -17.85 -6.67
CA TRP A 313 -9.18 -17.02 -6.57
C TRP A 313 -10.15 -17.37 -7.72
N GLN A 314 -11.42 -17.51 -7.39
CA GLN A 314 -12.51 -17.79 -8.33
C GLN A 314 -13.32 -16.54 -8.59
N SER A 315 -13.58 -15.76 -7.56
CA SER A 315 -14.29 -14.49 -7.67
C SER A 315 -13.75 -13.47 -6.68
N PHE A 316 -13.93 -12.20 -6.99
CA PHE A 316 -13.65 -11.09 -6.11
C PHE A 316 -14.63 -9.95 -6.39
N TYR A 317 -15.06 -9.25 -5.36
CA TYR A 317 -15.88 -8.05 -5.45
C TYR A 317 -15.30 -6.96 -4.56
N ALA A 318 -15.19 -5.75 -5.10
CA ALA A 318 -14.92 -4.54 -4.34
C ALA A 318 -15.99 -3.49 -4.66
N GLY A 319 -16.52 -2.86 -3.62
CA GLY A 319 -17.51 -1.79 -3.74
C GLY A 319 -17.11 -0.59 -2.91
N LEU A 320 -17.34 0.62 -3.43
CA LEU A 320 -17.24 1.89 -2.71
C LEU A 320 -18.62 2.54 -2.68
N ASP A 321 -18.98 3.09 -1.54
CA ASP A 321 -20.23 3.83 -1.37
C ASP A 321 -19.90 5.21 -0.79
N ASP A 322 -20.22 6.26 -1.53
CA ASP A 322 -20.02 7.69 -1.19
C ASP A 322 -18.64 7.97 -0.61
N ALA A 323 -17.61 7.43 -1.26
CA ALA A 323 -16.25 7.57 -0.79
C ALA A 323 -15.67 8.94 -1.17
N ARG A 324 -14.79 9.45 -0.30
CA ARG A 324 -14.02 10.66 -0.54
C ARG A 324 -12.54 10.36 -0.27
N LEU A 325 -11.69 10.78 -1.19
CA LEU A 325 -10.25 10.69 -1.06
C LEU A 325 -9.64 12.08 -1.21
N ILE A 326 -8.75 12.45 -0.29
CA ILE A 326 -8.00 13.70 -0.33
C ILE A 326 -6.53 13.36 -0.09
N ASP A 327 -5.63 13.80 -0.96
CA ASP A 327 -4.21 13.65 -0.72
C ASP A 327 -3.72 14.55 0.44
N GLY A 328 -2.60 14.21 1.07
CA GLY A 328 -2.10 14.91 2.26
C GLY A 328 -1.67 16.36 2.03
N THR A 329 -1.60 16.80 0.77
CA THR A 329 -1.30 18.17 0.36
C THR A 329 -2.55 18.98 0.01
N ASP A 330 -3.74 18.35 0.08
CA ASP A 330 -5.02 18.88 -0.40
C ASP A 330 -5.00 19.29 -1.89
N TYR A 331 -4.04 18.75 -2.66
CA TYR A 331 -3.90 19.04 -4.08
C TYR A 331 -4.84 18.19 -4.94
N LEU A 332 -5.09 16.93 -4.55
CA LEU A 332 -6.00 16.03 -5.25
C LEU A 332 -7.15 15.63 -4.35
N GLU A 333 -8.37 15.84 -4.82
CA GLU A 333 -9.58 15.45 -4.13
C GLU A 333 -10.55 14.76 -5.09
N PHE A 334 -11.13 13.65 -4.63
CA PHE A 334 -12.27 12.97 -5.26
C PHE A 334 -13.39 12.87 -4.23
N ALA A 335 -14.60 13.25 -4.60
CA ALA A 335 -15.77 13.23 -3.73
C ALA A 335 -16.97 12.53 -4.38
N GLY A 336 -17.78 11.87 -3.56
CA GLY A 336 -18.94 11.10 -4.02
C GLY A 336 -18.53 9.95 -4.94
N MET A 337 -17.44 9.25 -4.57
CA MET A 337 -16.95 8.10 -5.34
C MET A 337 -17.81 6.89 -5.04
N ASN A 338 -18.32 6.25 -6.09
CA ASN A 338 -19.00 4.98 -6.00
C ASN A 338 -18.34 4.01 -6.98
N ALA A 339 -18.16 2.77 -6.54
CA ALA A 339 -17.58 1.73 -7.37
C ALA A 339 -18.29 0.38 -7.16
N ARG A 340 -18.38 -0.38 -8.24
CA ARG A 340 -18.79 -1.78 -8.25
C ARG A 340 -17.82 -2.52 -9.16
N ILE A 341 -16.97 -3.32 -8.56
CA ILE A 341 -15.87 -3.99 -9.24
C ILE A 341 -16.02 -5.50 -9.01
N PRO A 342 -16.89 -6.20 -9.76
CA PRO A 342 -16.92 -7.65 -9.76
C PRO A 342 -15.79 -8.19 -10.63
N TRP A 343 -15.23 -9.31 -10.23
CA TRP A 343 -14.30 -10.09 -11.03
C TRP A 343 -14.55 -11.58 -10.80
N ASP A 344 -14.73 -12.32 -11.88
CA ASP A 344 -14.88 -13.77 -11.88
C ASP A 344 -13.85 -14.37 -12.85
N ARG A 345 -13.16 -15.40 -12.39
CA ARG A 345 -12.11 -16.07 -13.15
C ARG A 345 -12.62 -16.61 -14.48
N GLY A 346 -11.92 -16.28 -15.58
CA GLY A 346 -12.25 -16.74 -16.92
C GLY A 346 -13.52 -16.12 -17.52
N VAL A 347 -14.10 -15.10 -16.87
CA VAL A 347 -15.31 -14.41 -17.34
C VAL A 347 -15.00 -12.94 -17.51
N VAL A 348 -15.55 -12.32 -18.58
CA VAL A 348 -15.51 -10.88 -18.73
C VAL A 348 -16.51 -10.26 -17.75
N SER A 349 -16.02 -9.49 -16.81
CA SER A 349 -16.84 -8.79 -15.81
C SER A 349 -16.96 -7.32 -16.15
N GLU A 350 -18.15 -6.75 -15.92
CA GLU A 350 -18.39 -5.32 -16.08
C GLU A 350 -18.30 -4.63 -14.73
N ALA A 351 -17.33 -3.75 -14.59
CA ALA A 351 -17.14 -2.89 -13.44
C ALA A 351 -17.58 -1.47 -13.74
N GLU A 352 -18.02 -0.76 -12.75
CA GLU A 352 -18.41 0.65 -12.85
C GLU A 352 -17.73 1.46 -11.74
N PHE A 353 -17.16 2.58 -12.13
CA PHE A 353 -16.61 3.57 -11.22
C PHE A 353 -17.17 4.95 -11.54
N SER A 354 -17.67 5.67 -10.55
CA SER A 354 -18.19 7.02 -10.73
C SER A 354 -17.69 7.96 -9.63
N VAL A 355 -17.53 9.22 -9.99
CA VAL A 355 -17.12 10.31 -9.10
C VAL A 355 -18.10 11.46 -9.31
N ALA A 356 -18.64 12.01 -8.23
CA ALA A 356 -19.56 13.15 -8.33
C ALA A 356 -18.82 14.45 -8.63
N SER A 357 -17.65 14.65 -8.05
CA SER A 357 -16.76 15.78 -8.31
C SER A 357 -15.32 15.44 -7.98
N ALA A 358 -14.39 16.09 -8.68
CA ALA A 358 -12.98 16.00 -8.36
C ALA A 358 -12.34 17.40 -8.39
N ARG A 359 -11.15 17.53 -7.81
CA ARG A 359 -10.37 18.77 -7.79
C ARG A 359 -8.89 18.43 -7.92
N LEU A 360 -8.21 19.15 -8.80
CA LEU A 360 -6.77 19.06 -9.00
C LEU A 360 -6.15 20.44 -8.71
N GLY A 361 -5.54 20.61 -7.55
CA GLY A 361 -5.15 21.91 -7.05
C GLY A 361 -6.38 22.82 -6.92
N GLU A 362 -6.36 23.95 -7.60
CA GLU A 362 -7.50 24.87 -7.65
C GLU A 362 -8.44 24.61 -8.87
N VAL A 363 -8.11 23.61 -9.70
CA VAL A 363 -8.89 23.29 -10.89
C VAL A 363 -10.04 22.34 -10.54
N PRO A 364 -11.30 22.80 -10.58
CA PRO A 364 -12.44 21.93 -10.40
C PRO A 364 -12.64 21.05 -11.63
N LEU A 365 -12.96 19.79 -11.38
CA LEU A 365 -13.30 18.78 -12.38
C LEU A 365 -14.74 18.34 -12.16
N GLY A 366 -15.49 18.20 -13.24
CA GLY A 366 -16.87 17.71 -13.19
C GLY A 366 -16.94 16.24 -12.81
N GLY A 367 -18.16 15.79 -12.48
CA GLY A 367 -18.41 14.38 -12.24
C GLY A 367 -18.20 13.54 -13.51
N PHE A 368 -17.81 12.29 -13.31
CA PHE A 368 -17.59 11.35 -14.40
C PHE A 368 -17.95 9.91 -14.02
N ARG A 369 -18.12 9.07 -15.03
CA ARG A 369 -18.39 7.65 -14.87
C ARG A 369 -17.52 6.87 -15.84
N ILE A 370 -16.97 5.76 -15.36
CA ILE A 370 -16.08 4.90 -16.13
C ILE A 370 -16.64 3.47 -16.06
N PRO A 371 -17.26 2.97 -17.13
CA PRO A 371 -17.51 1.55 -17.28
C PRO A 371 -16.20 0.85 -17.64
N VAL A 372 -15.83 -0.20 -16.92
CA VAL A 372 -14.59 -0.94 -17.11
C VAL A 372 -14.91 -2.40 -17.36
N ARG A 373 -14.36 -2.97 -18.43
CA ARG A 373 -14.39 -4.41 -18.67
C ARG A 373 -13.12 -5.05 -18.07
N LEU A 374 -13.31 -6.05 -17.24
CA LEU A 374 -12.26 -6.78 -16.54
C LEU A 374 -12.22 -8.22 -17.01
N THR A 375 -11.01 -8.71 -17.26
CA THR A 375 -10.71 -10.15 -17.42
C THR A 375 -9.69 -10.58 -16.38
N ASP A 376 -9.11 -11.77 -16.47
CA ASP A 376 -8.09 -12.27 -15.53
C ASP A 376 -6.81 -11.41 -15.55
N ASP A 377 -6.48 -10.82 -16.68
CA ASP A 377 -5.22 -10.12 -16.93
C ASP A 377 -5.36 -8.75 -17.62
N GLU A 378 -6.59 -8.35 -17.99
CA GLU A 378 -6.84 -7.09 -18.70
C GLU A 378 -7.95 -6.28 -18.02
N ALA A 379 -7.71 -4.97 -17.88
CA ALA A 379 -8.74 -3.97 -17.61
C ALA A 379 -8.81 -3.00 -18.78
N ARG A 380 -10.02 -2.80 -19.31
CA ARG A 380 -10.26 -1.94 -20.48
C ARG A 380 -11.45 -1.03 -20.25
N PHE A 381 -11.32 0.24 -20.60
CA PHE A 381 -12.46 1.12 -20.82
C PHE A 381 -12.34 1.87 -22.15
N ASP A 382 -13.49 2.11 -22.78
CA ASP A 382 -13.51 2.65 -24.14
C ASP A 382 -13.34 4.17 -24.15
N ARG A 383 -14.05 4.88 -23.29
CA ARG A 383 -13.96 6.34 -23.19
C ARG A 383 -14.27 6.88 -21.80
N LEU A 384 -13.39 7.74 -21.31
CA LEU A 384 -13.62 8.61 -20.15
C LEU A 384 -13.80 10.04 -20.67
N GLN A 385 -14.85 10.70 -20.21
CA GLN A 385 -15.09 12.13 -20.45
C GLN A 385 -15.13 12.86 -19.11
N LEU A 386 -14.24 13.82 -18.95
CA LEU A 386 -14.07 14.60 -17.72
C LEU A 386 -14.32 16.08 -18.04
N PRO A 387 -15.51 16.61 -17.70
CA PRO A 387 -15.81 18.02 -17.88
C PRO A 387 -14.88 18.87 -17.01
N MET A 388 -14.27 19.90 -17.58
CA MET A 388 -13.40 20.82 -16.88
C MET A 388 -13.41 22.21 -17.52
N LEU A 389 -13.63 23.27 -16.72
CA LEU A 389 -13.44 24.66 -17.11
C LEU A 389 -14.11 25.03 -18.46
N ASP A 390 -15.38 24.67 -18.64
CA ASP A 390 -16.20 24.79 -19.85
C ASP A 390 -15.76 23.92 -21.05
N GLY A 391 -14.72 23.13 -20.91
CA GLY A 391 -14.23 22.21 -21.91
C GLY A 391 -14.33 20.76 -21.44
N LEU A 392 -13.63 19.88 -22.13
CA LEU A 392 -13.64 18.46 -21.92
C LEU A 392 -12.23 17.89 -22.00
N LEU A 393 -11.82 17.13 -20.98
CA LEU A 393 -10.72 16.18 -21.09
C LEU A 393 -11.32 14.81 -21.44
N HIS A 394 -10.83 14.17 -22.47
CA HIS A 394 -11.23 12.80 -22.78
C HIS A 394 -10.02 11.87 -22.83
N VAL A 395 -10.22 10.65 -22.38
CA VAL A 395 -9.28 9.53 -22.52
C VAL A 395 -10.01 8.41 -23.26
N ASP A 396 -9.41 7.97 -24.33
CA ASP A 396 -9.99 6.96 -25.22
C ASP A 396 -9.17 5.68 -25.17
N GLU A 397 -9.83 4.55 -25.27
CA GLU A 397 -9.22 3.21 -25.40
C GLU A 397 -8.13 2.92 -24.37
N LEU A 398 -8.38 3.21 -23.09
CA LEU A 398 -7.43 2.80 -22.07
C LEU A 398 -7.50 1.27 -21.88
N VAL A 399 -6.35 0.64 -22.08
CA VAL A 399 -6.14 -0.79 -21.86
C VAL A 399 -4.98 -0.95 -20.89
N ALA A 400 -5.17 -1.73 -19.85
CA ALA A 400 -4.13 -2.11 -18.90
C ALA A 400 -4.06 -3.63 -18.85
N THR A 401 -2.92 -4.22 -19.16
CA THR A 401 -2.68 -5.67 -19.13
C THR A 401 -1.62 -6.03 -18.13
N ARG A 402 -1.85 -7.14 -17.43
CA ARG A 402 -0.88 -7.71 -16.48
C ARG A 402 0.01 -8.70 -17.20
N HIS A 403 1.33 -8.54 -17.05
CA HIS A 403 2.35 -9.46 -17.53
C HIS A 403 3.20 -9.95 -16.35
N ASP A 404 4.05 -10.95 -16.56
CA ASP A 404 4.94 -11.50 -15.52
C ASP A 404 5.92 -10.44 -14.99
N ASP A 405 6.32 -9.48 -15.84
CA ASP A 405 7.24 -8.38 -15.53
C ASP A 405 6.53 -7.10 -15.03
N GLY A 406 5.19 -7.12 -14.86
CA GLY A 406 4.40 -6.01 -14.35
C GLY A 406 3.27 -5.56 -15.27
N TRP A 407 2.69 -4.40 -14.95
CA TRP A 407 1.59 -3.81 -15.71
C TRP A 407 2.09 -3.08 -16.95
N ARG A 408 1.39 -3.27 -18.08
CA ARG A 408 1.52 -2.48 -19.29
C ARG A 408 0.19 -1.81 -19.60
N GLY A 409 0.23 -0.62 -20.18
CA GLY A 409 -0.98 0.10 -20.50
C GLY A 409 -0.83 0.96 -21.75
N SER A 410 -1.94 1.27 -22.38
CA SER A 410 -2.01 2.24 -23.47
C SER A 410 -3.32 3.02 -23.43
N PHE A 411 -3.28 4.27 -23.85
CA PHE A 411 -4.44 5.12 -24.02
C PHE A 411 -4.16 6.20 -25.07
N ALA A 412 -5.22 6.83 -25.58
CA ALA A 412 -5.18 8.06 -26.35
C ALA A 412 -6.12 9.08 -25.71
N GLY A 413 -6.16 10.31 -26.23
CA GLY A 413 -7.11 11.28 -25.69
C GLY A 413 -6.87 12.70 -26.17
N GLY A 414 -7.44 13.66 -25.45
CA GLY A 414 -7.28 15.06 -25.75
C GLY A 414 -7.99 16.00 -24.78
N ILE A 415 -7.75 17.27 -24.99
CA ILE A 415 -8.42 18.38 -24.32
C ILE A 415 -9.16 19.17 -25.39
N GLU A 416 -10.44 19.42 -25.19
CA GLU A 416 -11.29 20.15 -26.11
C GLU A 416 -11.79 21.43 -25.47
N SER A 417 -11.45 22.57 -26.07
CA SER A 417 -12.02 23.89 -25.78
C SER A 417 -12.02 24.33 -24.31
N VAL A 418 -11.00 23.94 -23.54
CA VAL A 418 -10.86 24.37 -22.14
C VAL A 418 -10.64 25.88 -22.08
N SER A 419 -11.45 26.59 -21.28
CA SER A 419 -11.37 28.04 -21.11
C SER A 419 -10.05 28.45 -20.46
N LEU A 420 -9.17 29.11 -21.21
CA LEU A 420 -7.92 29.67 -20.66
C LEU A 420 -8.16 30.71 -19.55
N PRO A 421 -9.15 31.62 -19.62
CA PRO A 421 -9.46 32.54 -18.53
C PRO A 421 -9.76 31.81 -17.21
N LYS A 422 -10.58 30.74 -17.27
CA LYS A 422 -10.92 29.94 -16.09
C LYS A 422 -9.74 29.10 -15.58
N LEU A 423 -8.97 28.53 -16.50
CA LEU A 423 -7.76 27.75 -16.16
C LEU A 423 -6.73 28.63 -15.45
N THR A 424 -6.45 29.81 -16.00
CA THR A 424 -5.47 30.73 -15.40
C THR A 424 -5.95 31.32 -14.08
N ALA A 425 -7.24 31.61 -13.95
CA ALA A 425 -7.83 32.02 -12.68
C ALA A 425 -7.66 30.94 -11.60
N ALA A 426 -7.96 29.67 -11.93
CA ALA A 426 -7.79 28.54 -11.04
C ALA A 426 -6.32 28.31 -10.65
N LEU A 427 -5.37 28.54 -11.56
CA LEU A 427 -3.94 28.40 -11.31
C LEU A 427 -3.30 29.66 -10.69
N LYS A 428 -4.10 30.70 -10.42
CA LYS A 428 -3.61 32.01 -9.91
C LYS A 428 -2.55 32.64 -10.82
N LEU A 429 -2.69 32.38 -12.13
CA LEU A 429 -1.84 32.95 -13.17
C LEU A 429 -2.51 34.20 -13.77
N PRO A 430 -1.74 35.06 -14.45
CA PRO A 430 -2.30 36.15 -15.24
C PRO A 430 -3.37 35.65 -16.22
N THR A 431 -4.46 36.39 -16.37
CA THR A 431 -5.61 35.99 -17.17
C THR A 431 -5.24 35.83 -18.64
N MET A 432 -5.30 34.62 -19.18
CA MET A 432 -5.12 34.31 -20.58
C MET A 432 -6.46 34.31 -21.31
N SER A 433 -6.54 34.88 -22.49
CA SER A 433 -7.73 34.83 -23.34
C SER A 433 -7.69 33.64 -24.30
N GLY A 434 -8.86 33.15 -24.65
CA GLY A 434 -9.01 32.05 -25.64
C GLY A 434 -9.26 30.69 -25.04
N GLY A 435 -9.08 29.64 -25.83
CA GLY A 435 -9.27 28.26 -25.47
C GLY A 435 -7.98 27.44 -25.62
N LEU A 436 -7.89 26.36 -24.87
CA LEU A 436 -6.85 25.35 -24.96
C LEU A 436 -7.43 24.10 -25.59
N THR A 437 -6.83 23.66 -26.68
CA THR A 437 -7.10 22.36 -27.30
C THR A 437 -5.79 21.59 -27.40
N ALA A 438 -5.81 20.32 -27.04
CA ALA A 438 -4.66 19.44 -27.13
C ALA A 438 -5.07 18.06 -27.63
N ARG A 439 -4.25 17.47 -28.51
CA ARG A 439 -4.40 16.08 -28.94
C ARG A 439 -3.25 15.27 -28.36
N ILE A 440 -3.64 14.22 -27.62
CA ILE A 440 -2.72 13.26 -27.03
C ILE A 440 -2.77 12.02 -27.94
N PRO A 441 -1.68 11.70 -28.66
CA PRO A 441 -1.60 10.48 -29.44
C PRO A 441 -1.59 9.26 -28.53
N ARG A 442 -1.46 8.06 -29.11
CA ARG A 442 -1.34 6.86 -28.28
C ARG A 442 -0.16 6.99 -27.32
N ALA A 443 -0.48 6.89 -26.04
CA ALA A 443 0.51 6.82 -24.96
C ALA A 443 0.64 5.37 -24.49
N THR A 444 1.86 4.90 -24.29
CA THR A 444 2.16 3.54 -23.84
C THR A 444 2.92 3.60 -22.52
N TYR A 445 2.50 2.75 -21.57
CA TYR A 445 3.17 2.59 -20.28
C TYR A 445 3.72 1.17 -20.16
N ALA A 446 5.02 1.05 -19.93
CA ALA A 446 5.69 -0.21 -19.65
C ALA A 446 6.99 0.05 -18.88
N ALA A 447 7.37 -0.83 -17.97
CA ALA A 447 8.64 -0.79 -17.24
C ALA A 447 8.92 0.61 -16.62
N ASN A 448 7.92 1.19 -15.93
CA ASN A 448 7.98 2.53 -15.31
C ASN A 448 8.26 3.68 -16.30
N ARG A 449 8.01 3.48 -17.59
CA ARG A 449 8.12 4.51 -18.63
C ARG A 449 6.76 4.73 -19.28
N LEU A 450 6.36 5.99 -19.37
CA LEU A 450 5.26 6.46 -20.21
C LEU A 450 5.88 7.12 -21.45
N ALA A 451 5.52 6.67 -22.63
CA ALA A 451 5.99 7.22 -23.91
C ALA A 451 4.80 7.53 -24.82
N LEU A 452 4.87 8.60 -25.60
CA LEU A 452 3.89 8.91 -26.63
C LEU A 452 4.36 8.38 -27.99
N ASP A 453 3.48 7.64 -28.67
CA ASP A 453 3.69 7.12 -30.02
C ASP A 453 3.20 8.14 -31.06
N GLY A 454 3.84 9.31 -31.12
CA GLY A 454 3.48 10.41 -32.00
C GLY A 454 3.63 11.77 -31.32
N ASP A 455 3.07 12.79 -31.94
CA ASP A 455 3.23 14.17 -31.54
C ASP A 455 2.11 14.65 -30.63
N LEU A 456 2.44 15.23 -29.47
CA LEU A 456 1.49 16.00 -28.68
C LEU A 456 1.31 17.37 -29.33
N VAL A 457 0.10 17.66 -29.79
CA VAL A 457 -0.24 18.93 -30.43
C VAL A 457 -1.10 19.77 -29.49
N ILE A 458 -0.70 21.01 -29.22
CA ILE A 458 -1.41 21.98 -28.38
C ILE A 458 -1.67 23.25 -29.21
N GLU A 459 -2.92 23.70 -29.28
CA GLU A 459 -3.29 24.95 -29.90
C GLU A 459 -3.56 26.01 -28.83
N VAL A 460 -2.76 27.07 -28.86
CA VAL A 460 -2.81 28.17 -27.87
C VAL A 460 -2.23 29.45 -28.47
N PHE A 461 -2.69 30.62 -28.03
CA PHE A 461 -2.24 31.93 -28.53
C PHE A 461 -2.26 32.05 -30.05
N GLU A 462 -3.30 31.53 -30.70
CA GLU A 462 -3.47 31.48 -32.19
C GLU A 462 -2.34 30.74 -32.92
N GLY A 463 -1.43 30.11 -32.21
CA GLY A 463 -0.36 29.30 -32.74
C GLY A 463 -0.50 27.85 -32.36
N ARG A 464 0.50 27.07 -32.75
CA ARG A 464 0.55 25.61 -32.51
C ARG A 464 1.88 25.26 -31.82
N ILE A 465 1.78 24.46 -30.76
CA ILE A 465 2.92 23.83 -30.10
C ILE A 465 2.86 22.32 -30.38
N VAL A 466 3.98 21.77 -30.82
CA VAL A 466 4.15 20.34 -31.09
C VAL A 466 5.28 19.82 -30.21
N ALA A 467 5.01 18.83 -29.39
CA ALA A 467 6.03 18.12 -28.64
C ALA A 467 6.20 16.71 -29.21
N THR A 468 7.44 16.38 -29.60
CA THR A 468 7.83 15.09 -30.18
C THR A 468 8.74 14.32 -29.25
N GLY A 469 8.77 12.98 -29.38
CA GLY A 469 9.62 12.12 -28.55
C GLY A 469 9.34 12.19 -27.05
N LEU A 470 8.12 12.53 -26.67
CA LEU A 470 7.74 12.75 -25.27
C LEU A 470 7.80 11.44 -24.49
N GLN A 471 8.58 11.44 -23.42
CA GLN A 471 8.70 10.33 -22.49
C GLN A 471 8.74 10.83 -21.04
N VAL A 472 8.16 10.02 -20.13
CA VAL A 472 8.22 10.24 -18.69
C VAL A 472 8.73 8.96 -18.04
N LEU A 473 9.89 9.04 -17.42
CA LEU A 473 10.44 7.97 -16.59
C LEU A 473 9.96 8.13 -15.15
N ASP A 474 9.62 7.01 -14.51
CA ASP A 474 9.12 6.96 -13.14
C ASP A 474 7.98 7.97 -12.89
N PRO A 475 6.87 7.95 -13.66
CA PRO A 475 5.84 8.98 -13.64
C PRO A 475 5.19 9.19 -12.26
N LEU A 476 5.21 8.17 -11.41
CA LEU A 476 4.61 8.19 -10.05
C LEU A 476 5.57 8.67 -8.96
N LYS A 477 6.87 8.83 -9.27
CA LYS A 477 7.86 9.32 -8.29
C LYS A 477 7.97 10.84 -8.30
N SER A 478 8.39 11.44 -7.20
CA SER A 478 8.68 12.88 -7.11
C SER A 478 9.85 13.30 -8.02
N THR A 479 10.79 12.40 -8.27
CA THR A 479 11.98 12.59 -9.13
C THR A 479 11.75 12.19 -10.58
N ARG A 480 10.48 12.20 -11.02
CA ARG A 480 10.13 11.88 -12.41
C ARG A 480 10.95 12.67 -13.41
N ARG A 481 11.39 12.01 -14.48
CA ARG A 481 12.16 12.63 -15.55
C ARG A 481 11.30 12.72 -16.80
N PHE A 482 11.09 13.92 -17.30
CA PHE A 482 10.38 14.22 -18.53
C PHE A 482 11.37 14.60 -19.62
N THR A 483 11.21 14.04 -20.83
CA THR A 483 12.02 14.41 -22.01
C THR A 483 11.13 14.64 -23.21
N ALA A 484 11.43 15.64 -24.04
CA ALA A 484 10.77 15.93 -25.30
C ALA A 484 11.59 16.91 -26.15
N ASP A 485 11.27 16.97 -27.45
CA ASP A 485 11.60 18.11 -28.30
C ASP A 485 10.32 18.91 -28.54
N VAL A 486 10.39 20.24 -28.48
CA VAL A 486 9.21 21.11 -28.57
C VAL A 486 9.41 22.13 -29.69
N ALA A 487 8.43 22.24 -30.59
CA ALA A 487 8.37 23.25 -31.63
C ALA A 487 7.09 24.05 -31.51
N ALA A 488 7.18 25.35 -31.29
CA ALA A 488 6.04 26.25 -31.34
C ALA A 488 6.12 27.12 -32.60
N ARG A 489 5.00 27.32 -33.26
CA ARG A 489 4.93 28.08 -34.54
C ARG A 489 3.78 29.07 -34.50
N GLY A 490 4.08 30.29 -34.92
CA GLY A 490 3.10 31.34 -35.15
C GLY A 490 2.40 31.85 -33.88
N LEU A 491 3.03 31.72 -32.68
CA LEU A 491 2.46 32.21 -31.43
C LEU A 491 2.25 33.74 -31.48
N ASP A 492 1.05 34.23 -31.20
CA ASP A 492 0.73 35.65 -31.16
C ASP A 492 1.39 36.34 -29.93
N LEU A 493 2.40 37.16 -30.21
CA LEU A 493 3.14 37.89 -29.17
C LEU A 493 2.26 38.90 -28.44
N GLY A 494 1.28 39.50 -29.11
CA GLY A 494 0.34 40.46 -28.48
C GLY A 494 -0.45 39.79 -27.37
N ARG A 495 -0.98 38.60 -27.64
CA ARG A 495 -1.70 37.79 -26.63
C ARG A 495 -0.79 37.32 -25.52
N ILE A 496 0.43 36.86 -25.83
CA ILE A 496 1.41 36.45 -24.83
C ILE A 496 1.78 37.61 -23.90
N THR A 497 2.19 38.76 -24.47
CA THR A 497 2.63 39.93 -23.67
C THR A 497 1.50 40.57 -22.88
N GLN A 498 0.27 40.59 -23.43
CA GLN A 498 -0.91 41.02 -22.71
C GLN A 498 -1.20 40.13 -21.50
N THR A 499 -1.13 38.84 -21.70
CA THR A 499 -1.33 37.85 -20.64
C THR A 499 -0.37 38.03 -19.48
N PHE A 500 0.91 38.15 -19.78
CA PHE A 500 1.95 38.23 -18.76
C PHE A 500 2.27 39.66 -18.31
N SER A 501 1.43 40.65 -18.69
CA SER A 501 1.63 42.05 -18.34
C SER A 501 3.04 42.58 -18.67
N PHE A 502 3.61 42.09 -19.76
CA PHE A 502 4.98 42.37 -20.19
C PHE A 502 5.03 43.50 -21.22
N GLY A 503 4.20 44.51 -21.03
CA GLY A 503 4.00 45.56 -22.01
C GLY A 503 3.20 45.06 -23.22
N SER A 504 3.44 45.63 -24.42
CA SER A 504 2.82 45.19 -25.67
C SER A 504 3.86 44.94 -26.73
N ILE A 505 3.89 43.71 -27.27
CA ILE A 505 4.74 43.35 -28.42
C ILE A 505 3.81 42.75 -29.47
N LEU A 506 3.65 43.41 -30.58
CA LEU A 506 2.86 42.90 -31.72
C LEU A 506 3.77 42.07 -32.63
N GLY A 507 3.32 40.92 -33.06
CA GLY A 507 4.05 40.04 -33.97
C GLY A 507 3.76 38.57 -33.70
N ARG A 508 4.49 37.70 -34.37
CA ARG A 508 4.39 36.25 -34.22
C ARG A 508 5.77 35.65 -33.87
N LEU A 509 5.75 34.60 -33.08
CA LEU A 509 6.97 33.99 -32.53
C LEU A 509 6.99 32.49 -32.85
N ASP A 510 8.16 32.03 -33.28
CA ASP A 510 8.52 30.61 -33.38
C ASP A 510 9.51 30.29 -32.27
N VAL A 511 9.33 29.11 -31.65
CA VAL A 511 10.23 28.60 -30.62
C VAL A 511 10.58 27.15 -30.94
N ASP A 512 11.84 26.82 -30.92
CA ASP A 512 12.34 25.46 -31.00
C ASP A 512 13.10 25.13 -29.70
N ILE A 513 12.76 24.04 -29.02
CA ILE A 513 13.44 23.54 -27.84
C ILE A 513 13.84 22.10 -28.11
N ALA A 514 15.14 21.85 -28.28
CA ALA A 514 15.69 20.53 -28.49
C ALA A 514 16.22 19.95 -27.18
N GLY A 515 16.02 18.65 -26.99
CA GLY A 515 16.55 17.89 -25.86
C GLY A 515 16.05 18.42 -24.51
N LEU A 516 14.80 18.87 -24.42
CA LEU A 516 14.19 19.29 -23.15
C LEU A 516 14.20 18.14 -22.16
N GLU A 517 14.82 18.36 -21.00
CA GLU A 517 14.80 17.47 -19.86
C GLU A 517 14.34 18.21 -18.61
N LEU A 518 13.26 17.70 -17.99
CA LEU A 518 12.78 18.18 -16.69
C LEU A 518 12.97 17.09 -15.64
N ILE A 519 13.42 17.48 -14.45
CA ILE A 519 13.51 16.60 -13.28
C ILE A 519 12.62 17.21 -12.19
N GLY A 520 11.60 16.47 -11.76
CA GLY A 520 10.62 16.99 -10.80
C GLY A 520 9.93 18.28 -11.29
N TRP A 521 9.67 18.42 -12.59
CA TRP A 521 9.11 19.59 -13.28
C TRP A 521 10.04 20.81 -13.35
N GLN A 522 11.30 20.69 -12.94
CA GLN A 522 12.29 21.75 -13.10
C GLN A 522 13.17 21.50 -14.32
N PRO A 523 13.38 22.49 -15.20
CA PRO A 523 14.29 22.33 -16.34
C PRO A 523 15.71 22.04 -15.87
N ALA A 524 16.29 20.97 -16.40
CA ALA A 524 17.66 20.57 -16.13
C ALA A 524 18.56 20.73 -17.37
N ARG A 525 17.97 20.55 -18.56
CA ARG A 525 18.68 20.65 -19.83
C ARG A 525 17.72 21.01 -20.95
N PHE A 526 18.13 21.88 -21.85
CA PHE A 526 17.53 22.12 -23.17
C PHE A 526 18.44 22.99 -24.04
N ASP A 527 18.15 23.00 -25.35
CA ASP A 527 18.67 23.96 -26.31
C ASP A 527 17.49 24.69 -26.94
N ALA A 528 17.26 25.94 -26.55
CA ALA A 528 16.12 26.72 -27.00
C ALA A 528 16.55 27.77 -28.02
N ARG A 529 15.77 27.92 -29.09
CA ARG A 529 15.89 28.99 -30.07
C ARG A 529 14.54 29.69 -30.21
N VAL A 530 14.55 31.00 -30.05
CA VAL A 530 13.38 31.87 -30.16
C VAL A 530 13.60 32.84 -31.29
N ARG A 531 12.61 33.03 -32.19
CA ARG A 531 12.71 33.95 -33.33
C ARG A 531 11.35 34.45 -33.79
N SER A 532 11.29 35.65 -34.37
CA SER A 532 10.09 36.11 -35.10
C SER A 532 9.73 35.14 -36.22
N SER A 533 8.44 34.77 -36.30
CA SER A 533 7.95 33.94 -37.41
C SER A 533 8.14 34.63 -38.77
N PRO A 534 8.34 33.92 -39.88
CA PRO A 534 8.31 34.50 -41.20
C PRO A 534 6.89 34.98 -41.56
N GLY A 535 6.78 35.97 -42.43
CA GLY A 535 5.49 36.47 -42.93
C GLY A 535 5.35 38.00 -42.84
N ASP A 536 4.30 38.50 -43.48
CA ASP A 536 3.95 39.92 -43.45
C ASP A 536 2.87 40.17 -42.41
N TYR A 537 3.26 40.79 -41.29
CA TYR A 537 2.41 41.18 -40.19
C TYR A 537 3.05 42.35 -39.42
N ARG A 538 2.24 43.09 -38.71
CA ARG A 538 2.72 44.23 -37.94
C ARG A 538 3.68 43.80 -36.84
N ARG A 539 4.87 44.39 -36.79
CA ARG A 539 5.92 44.18 -35.78
C ARG A 539 6.17 45.48 -35.03
N ALA A 540 5.68 45.56 -33.82
CA ALA A 540 5.84 46.75 -33.02
C ALA A 540 6.03 46.40 -31.55
N ILE A 541 6.84 47.12 -30.83
CA ILE A 541 7.12 46.95 -29.40
C ILE A 541 6.85 48.25 -28.66
N SER A 542 6.10 48.15 -27.56
CA SER A 542 5.84 49.30 -26.69
C SER A 542 7.06 49.67 -25.83
N ARG A 543 7.16 50.94 -25.43
CA ARG A 543 8.14 51.43 -24.47
C ARG A 543 8.12 50.63 -23.17
N GLY A 544 6.92 50.25 -22.68
CA GLY A 544 6.77 49.40 -21.50
C GLY A 544 7.46 48.05 -21.66
N ALA A 545 7.25 47.35 -22.79
CA ALA A 545 7.89 46.09 -23.08
C ALA A 545 9.41 46.20 -23.22
N LEU A 546 9.91 47.28 -23.85
CA LEU A 546 11.35 47.56 -23.91
C LEU A 546 11.97 47.68 -22.52
N ARG A 547 11.32 48.43 -21.63
CA ARG A 547 11.78 48.60 -20.25
C ARG A 547 11.76 47.26 -19.50
N ASP A 548 10.73 46.47 -19.64
CA ASP A 548 10.58 45.18 -18.98
C ASP A 548 11.61 44.15 -19.45
N ILE A 549 11.91 44.11 -20.77
CA ILE A 549 13.01 43.32 -21.32
C ILE A 549 14.35 43.78 -20.77
N SER A 550 14.57 45.09 -20.72
CA SER A 550 15.84 45.65 -20.21
C SER A 550 16.03 45.37 -18.74
N ALA A 551 14.94 45.35 -17.94
CA ALA A 551 14.98 44.97 -16.52
C ALA A 551 15.42 43.50 -16.28
N LEU A 552 15.22 42.60 -17.21
CA LEU A 552 15.77 41.24 -17.16
C LEU A 552 17.31 41.23 -17.20
N GLY A 553 17.92 42.22 -17.86
CA GLY A 553 19.37 42.46 -17.88
C GLY A 553 19.95 43.06 -16.59
N GLY A 554 19.12 43.47 -15.65
CA GLY A 554 19.51 44.12 -14.40
C GLY A 554 19.34 45.65 -14.42
N ALA A 555 19.72 46.35 -13.32
CA ALA A 555 19.49 47.79 -13.11
C ALA A 555 20.13 48.68 -14.20
N ALA A 556 21.33 48.36 -14.68
CA ALA A 556 22.03 49.08 -15.74
C ALA A 556 21.26 49.09 -17.08
N GLY A 557 20.60 47.98 -17.43
CA GLY A 557 19.79 47.86 -18.65
C GLY A 557 18.52 48.71 -18.58
N ALA A 558 17.83 48.73 -17.42
CA ALA A 558 16.65 49.53 -17.21
C ALA A 558 16.93 51.04 -17.24
N ALA A 559 18.09 51.50 -16.70
CA ALA A 559 18.52 52.87 -16.72
C ALA A 559 18.85 53.40 -18.13
N ALA A 560 19.43 52.61 -18.97
CA ALA A 560 19.79 52.96 -20.35
C ALA A 560 18.56 53.33 -21.20
N VAL A 561 17.47 52.64 -21.05
CA VAL A 561 16.20 52.94 -21.76
C VAL A 561 15.57 54.25 -21.26
N SER A 562 15.67 54.53 -19.97
CA SER A 562 15.07 55.72 -19.34
C SER A 562 15.74 57.04 -19.75
N LEU A 563 17.00 57.03 -20.12
CA LEU A 563 17.78 58.20 -20.51
C LEU A 563 17.82 58.45 -22.04
N SER A 564 17.14 57.61 -22.82
CA SER A 564 17.17 57.68 -24.29
C SER A 564 16.12 58.70 -24.82
N PRO A 565 16.39 59.38 -25.97
CA PRO A 565 15.42 60.16 -26.72
C PRO A 565 14.16 59.38 -27.13
N ALA A 566 14.25 58.07 -27.09
CA ALA A 566 13.12 57.13 -27.29
C ALA A 566 11.94 57.38 -26.31
N ASN A 567 12.14 58.10 -25.21
CA ASN A 567 11.05 58.46 -24.29
C ASN A 567 9.92 59.32 -24.88
N LEU A 568 10.14 59.92 -26.05
CA LEU A 568 9.12 60.71 -26.77
C LEU A 568 8.12 59.83 -27.54
N PHE A 569 8.42 58.54 -27.71
CA PHE A 569 7.58 57.63 -28.48
C PHE A 569 7.00 56.53 -27.56
N ASN A 570 5.77 56.11 -27.86
CA ASN A 570 5.09 55.07 -27.09
C ASN A 570 5.29 53.67 -27.70
N THR A 571 5.61 53.59 -29.01
CA THR A 571 5.74 52.35 -29.77
C THR A 571 6.89 52.47 -30.78
N PHE A 572 7.62 51.41 -31.00
CA PHE A 572 8.75 51.31 -31.93
C PHE A 572 8.54 50.10 -32.85
N ASP A 573 8.84 50.28 -34.11
CA ASP A 573 8.82 49.16 -35.06
C ASP A 573 10.12 48.37 -34.96
N TYR A 574 10.01 47.05 -35.10
CA TYR A 574 11.16 46.16 -35.13
C TYR A 574 11.11 45.22 -36.34
N GLU A 575 12.27 44.80 -36.80
CA GLU A 575 12.41 43.85 -37.92
C GLU A 575 12.39 42.42 -37.45
N ARG A 576 13.19 42.07 -36.44
CA ARG A 576 13.33 40.71 -35.92
C ARG A 576 13.56 40.71 -34.40
N ILE A 577 13.04 39.67 -33.76
CA ILE A 577 13.37 39.27 -32.41
C ILE A 577 13.98 37.89 -32.48
N GLY A 578 15.10 37.65 -31.77
CA GLY A 578 15.62 36.30 -31.66
C GLY A 578 16.75 36.19 -30.65
N PHE A 579 16.78 35.01 -30.02
CA PHE A 579 17.81 34.59 -29.07
C PHE A 579 17.85 33.09 -28.95
N GLU A 580 18.95 32.58 -28.46
CA GLU A 580 19.16 31.17 -28.13
C GLU A 580 19.62 31.05 -26.68
N CYS A 581 19.26 29.94 -26.05
CA CYS A 581 19.64 29.59 -24.68
C CYS A 581 19.92 28.09 -24.61
N SER A 582 21.14 27.72 -24.30
CA SER A 582 21.54 26.35 -23.98
C SER A 582 21.65 26.19 -22.48
N LEU A 583 20.65 25.55 -21.87
CA LEU A 583 20.62 25.28 -20.44
C LEU A 583 21.36 23.95 -20.13
N ARG A 584 22.25 24.02 -19.16
CA ARG A 584 22.93 22.86 -18.57
C ARG A 584 22.99 23.07 -17.05
N GLY A 585 22.22 22.28 -16.31
CA GLY A 585 22.02 22.50 -14.88
C GLY A 585 21.37 23.86 -14.61
N ASP A 586 22.04 24.74 -13.88
CA ASP A 586 21.53 26.06 -13.52
C ASP A 586 22.05 27.21 -14.40
N VAL A 587 22.82 26.91 -15.45
CA VAL A 587 23.44 27.93 -16.31
C VAL A 587 22.88 27.88 -17.74
N CYS A 588 22.32 29.00 -18.19
CA CYS A 588 21.93 29.23 -19.57
C CYS A 588 23.06 29.96 -20.30
N GLU A 589 23.65 29.34 -21.35
CA GLU A 589 24.51 30.01 -22.30
C GLU A 589 23.64 30.71 -23.33
N PHE A 590 23.75 32.04 -23.38
CA PHE A 590 22.87 32.91 -24.14
C PHE A 590 23.56 33.50 -25.37
N SER A 591 22.88 33.48 -26.51
CA SER A 591 23.26 34.19 -27.73
C SER A 591 22.07 34.91 -28.37
N GLY A 592 22.31 35.93 -29.14
CA GLY A 592 21.29 36.70 -29.87
C GLY A 592 21.36 36.50 -31.38
N LEU A 593 20.71 37.39 -32.13
CA LEU A 593 20.67 37.42 -33.59
C LEU A 593 22.08 37.62 -34.19
N ALA A 594 22.88 38.50 -33.57
CA ALA A 594 24.24 38.80 -33.99
C ALA A 594 25.05 39.41 -32.81
N PRO A 595 26.36 39.28 -32.80
CA PRO A 595 27.22 39.99 -31.85
C PRO A 595 27.31 41.48 -32.25
N VAL A 596 27.05 42.41 -31.31
CA VAL A 596 27.10 43.85 -31.50
C VAL A 596 27.64 44.53 -30.25
N GLY A 597 28.66 45.37 -30.38
CA GLY A 597 29.18 46.23 -29.30
C GLY A 597 29.60 45.48 -28.03
N GLY A 598 30.15 44.23 -28.17
CA GLY A 598 30.53 43.38 -27.05
C GLY A 598 29.36 42.60 -26.43
N GLY A 599 28.11 42.80 -26.85
CA GLY A 599 26.90 42.09 -26.45
C GLY A 599 26.30 41.24 -27.58
N GLN A 600 25.08 40.82 -27.39
CA GLN A 600 24.27 40.01 -28.32
C GLN A 600 23.00 40.78 -28.67
N LEU A 601 22.72 41.03 -29.95
CA LEU A 601 21.50 41.67 -30.45
C LEU A 601 20.32 40.73 -30.24
N ILE A 602 19.30 41.16 -29.49
CA ILE A 602 18.10 40.39 -29.20
C ILE A 602 16.92 40.88 -30.06
N ILE A 603 16.81 42.23 -30.19
CA ILE A 603 15.76 42.85 -31.01
C ILE A 603 16.47 43.78 -31.99
N GLU A 604 16.23 43.55 -33.27
CA GLU A 604 16.65 44.42 -34.34
C GLU A 604 15.55 45.42 -34.65
N GLY A 605 15.79 46.69 -34.42
CA GLY A 605 14.83 47.75 -34.69
C GLY A 605 14.72 48.07 -36.16
N SER A 606 13.55 48.61 -36.58
CA SER A 606 13.27 49.18 -37.87
C SER A 606 12.58 50.54 -37.71
N GLY A 607 12.53 51.34 -38.78
CA GLY A 607 11.87 52.64 -38.76
C GLY A 607 12.68 53.75 -38.04
N LEU A 608 12.00 54.86 -37.71
CA LEU A 608 12.58 55.98 -36.96
C LEU A 608 11.70 56.31 -35.75
N PRO A 609 12.27 56.38 -34.54
CA PRO A 609 13.65 56.05 -34.21
C PRO A 609 13.96 54.53 -34.20
N ARG A 610 15.09 54.15 -34.70
CA ARG A 610 15.53 52.76 -34.62
C ARG A 610 16.00 52.43 -33.20
N VAL A 611 15.39 51.41 -32.58
CA VAL A 611 15.74 50.96 -31.25
C VAL A 611 16.19 49.50 -31.27
N GLU A 612 17.37 49.26 -30.75
CA GLU A 612 17.95 47.89 -30.66
C GLU A 612 18.04 47.48 -29.20
N VAL A 613 17.80 46.19 -28.91
CA VAL A 613 18.00 45.62 -27.59
C VAL A 613 19.19 44.67 -27.63
N ILE A 614 20.20 44.96 -26.83
CA ILE A 614 21.48 44.25 -26.74
C ILE A 614 21.60 43.62 -25.35
N GLY A 615 21.77 42.30 -25.26
CA GLY A 615 22.08 41.59 -24.02
C GLY A 615 23.58 41.41 -23.86
N TYR A 616 24.14 41.85 -22.73
CA TYR A 616 25.61 41.74 -22.48
C TYR A 616 25.99 40.49 -21.72
N ASN A 617 25.06 39.79 -21.08
CA ASN A 617 25.34 38.58 -20.31
C ASN A 617 25.27 37.35 -21.23
N ARG A 618 26.40 36.66 -21.44
CA ARG A 618 26.45 35.40 -22.21
C ARG A 618 26.17 34.16 -21.36
N ARG A 619 26.36 34.27 -20.05
CA ARG A 619 26.06 33.19 -19.11
C ARG A 619 25.13 33.74 -18.04
N ILE A 620 23.96 33.17 -17.93
CA ILE A 620 22.88 33.65 -17.08
C ILE A 620 22.52 32.51 -16.12
N ASP A 621 22.46 32.81 -14.83
CA ASP A 621 21.88 31.90 -13.85
C ASP A 621 20.38 31.74 -14.15
N TRP A 622 19.96 30.52 -14.37
CA TRP A 622 18.60 30.18 -14.78
C TRP A 622 17.57 30.56 -13.69
N ASN A 623 17.89 30.26 -12.44
CA ASN A 623 16.98 30.53 -11.32
C ASN A 623 16.82 32.05 -11.12
N LEU A 624 17.90 32.80 -11.27
CA LEU A 624 17.88 34.27 -11.23
C LEU A 624 17.05 34.84 -12.40
N LEU A 625 17.23 34.33 -13.63
CA LEU A 625 16.45 34.77 -14.79
C LEU A 625 14.96 34.52 -14.57
N VAL A 626 14.58 33.31 -14.13
CA VAL A 626 13.18 32.97 -13.84
C VAL A 626 12.61 33.82 -12.71
N SER A 627 13.38 34.11 -11.67
CA SER A 627 12.94 34.99 -10.56
C SER A 627 12.70 36.42 -11.02
N ARG A 628 13.57 36.97 -11.87
CA ARG A 628 13.40 38.30 -12.48
C ARG A 628 12.18 38.36 -13.39
N LEU A 629 11.99 37.34 -14.23
CA LEU A 629 10.82 37.22 -15.11
C LEU A 629 9.52 37.21 -14.28
N ARG A 630 9.47 36.43 -13.20
CA ARG A 630 8.33 36.42 -12.28
C ARG A 630 8.09 37.78 -11.63
N ALA A 631 9.14 38.51 -11.24
CA ALA A 631 9.03 39.85 -10.67
C ALA A 631 8.46 40.86 -11.67
N VAL A 632 8.87 40.81 -12.93
CA VAL A 632 8.33 41.62 -14.03
C VAL A 632 6.84 41.33 -14.25
N ILE A 633 6.47 40.07 -14.39
CA ILE A 633 5.10 39.59 -14.57
C ILE A 633 4.19 40.04 -13.39
N ALA A 634 4.71 40.01 -12.16
CA ALA A 634 3.98 40.43 -10.97
C ALA A 634 3.85 42.00 -10.81
N GLY A 635 4.37 42.76 -11.78
CA GLY A 635 4.38 44.24 -11.70
C GLY A 635 5.25 44.79 -10.57
N LYS A 636 6.12 43.98 -9.97
CA LYS A 636 6.99 44.34 -8.83
C LYS A 636 8.42 44.72 -9.26
N SER A 637 8.62 45.05 -10.55
CA SER A 637 9.91 45.50 -11.05
C SER A 637 10.21 46.92 -10.60
N LYS A 638 10.45 47.15 -9.28
CA LYS A 638 11.17 48.31 -8.81
C LYS A 638 12.65 48.08 -9.12
N ALA A 639 13.27 48.99 -9.84
CA ALA A 639 14.73 49.04 -9.99
C ALA A 639 15.37 49.01 -8.60
N VAL A 640 15.94 47.91 -8.20
CA VAL A 640 16.81 47.84 -7.01
C VAL A 640 18.13 48.44 -7.45
N ILE A 641 18.37 49.67 -7.03
CA ILE A 641 19.68 50.32 -7.11
C ILE A 641 20.49 49.75 -5.95
N GLU A 642 21.42 48.86 -6.20
CA GLU A 642 22.52 48.54 -5.31
C GLU A 642 23.69 49.48 -5.57
#